data_2b974df1054a0e74e804077beccd67eb
#
_entry.id   2b974df1054a0e74e804077beccd67eb
#
_cell.length_a   1.000
_cell.length_b   1.000
_cell.length_c   1.000
_cell.angle_alpha   90.00
_cell.angle_beta   90.00
_cell.angle_gamma   90.00
#
_symmetry.space_group_name_H-M   'P 1'
#
loop_
_entity.id
_entity.type
_entity.pdbx_description
1 polymer ?
#
loop_
_entity_poly.entity_id
_entity_poly.type
_entity_poly.pdbx_seq_one_letter_code
_entity_poly.pdbx_strand_id
1 'polypeptide(L)'
;MRYPDVMLFLLLGLVVACPSYSAVWGDQPSGNRYYWYQSGEDASAKQNPVRLSAKKSPAPMQANDTDQPERVWNIDFEGNETYSGMTLRRIIGLEAPSFFRKLRFWNRSGFDFDVTELRRDEIRIQRYYQRRGFPHVAVDSRVERGRRDWSRTVVFEIEEGEPTIIDTVRYEIDADPRTVAYLQDQRDFQRAMERNIMQEGRRYQLIRHSDVEGHFLSALRDMGFAHVNAFVTANVDTAGRYSDVLITITPGPMSYFGEIRIDGNETVSEELVRRHSGLKTGDRYSSRKLRNGQQEIFGHPLFRFATVNMPAQSRDSIVDINVRVREHALRSLRVQGGLGIEEFARLGVSWQHRNPFGNAHNFSVTTRASFIEQRASMDYLIPYVFNPKSRINISPFGQRLDERSYLLLRGGINTSFIYQVSRETAGTVSYEITRNREQVYSPDVDLPEDDLSYNISALKLSGYHNQLEIERYQGWVVRPHAEFSGFFGTGSLRYNRYKMDIRRYFNVGEGTQFAIRNEGGLITNASVDDLPSNVRLYTGGTSTVRGWQRRQLGPQRAVLDDDGNFQEYVPVGGKAMFNFNLELRQDLEMILRRFGMALFLDGGAIWEDAEDVNAGDLQFGLGGGFRYNSPVGPIRIDLARKLNPTDEDLNVYNGENFGRAFDRWGIHFSIGQAF
;
A
#
# COMPACT_ATOMS: atom_id res chain seq x y z
N MET A 1 -22.42 7.92 37.76
CA MET A 1 -22.13 9.37 37.65
C MET A 1 -21.93 9.73 36.17
N ARG A 2 -22.87 10.42 35.56
CA ARG A 2 -22.88 10.83 34.17
C ARG A 2 -21.89 11.99 33.98
N TYR A 3 -21.00 11.90 33.00
CA TYR A 3 -20.06 12.96 32.63
C TYR A 3 -20.46 13.58 31.25
N PRO A 4 -21.39 14.57 31.20
CA PRO A 4 -21.59 15.34 29.98
C PRO A 4 -20.69 16.58 29.86
N ASP A 5 -20.10 17.07 30.96
CA ASP A 5 -19.51 18.43 30.98
C ASP A 5 -18.00 18.50 30.74
N VAL A 6 -17.29 17.36 30.66
CA VAL A 6 -15.83 17.33 30.40
C VAL A 6 -15.50 17.41 28.91
N MET A 7 -16.45 17.11 28.03
CA MET A 7 -16.23 17.10 26.56
C MET A 7 -16.13 18.49 25.92
N LEU A 8 -16.69 19.52 26.57
CA LEU A 8 -16.69 20.89 25.99
C LEU A 8 -15.38 21.65 26.27
N PHE A 9 -14.68 21.32 27.37
CA PHE A 9 -13.42 21.98 27.74
C PHE A 9 -12.17 21.45 27.02
N LEU A 10 -12.19 20.22 26.51
CA LEU A 10 -11.08 19.62 25.76
C LEU A 10 -11.03 20.03 24.28
N LEU A 11 -12.15 20.47 23.72
CA LEU A 11 -12.22 20.98 22.33
C LEU A 11 -11.78 22.45 22.18
N LEU A 12 -11.82 23.25 23.22
CA LEU A 12 -11.43 24.66 23.24
C LEU A 12 -9.97 24.91 23.65
N GLY A 13 -9.31 23.95 24.29
CA GLY A 13 -7.93 24.09 24.77
C GLY A 13 -6.82 23.80 23.75
N LEU A 14 -7.13 23.31 22.56
CA LEU A 14 -6.14 22.85 21.56
C LEU A 14 -5.86 23.87 20.45
N VAL A 15 -6.42 25.08 20.50
CA VAL A 15 -6.26 26.10 19.44
C VAL A 15 -5.26 27.20 19.81
N VAL A 16 -4.79 27.31 21.05
CA VAL A 16 -3.85 28.38 21.44
C VAL A 16 -2.66 27.77 22.20
N ALA A 17 -1.60 27.45 21.53
CA ALA A 17 -0.17 27.56 21.87
C ALA A 17 0.68 26.61 20.99
N CYS A 18 1.12 27.09 19.87
CA CYS A 18 2.32 26.55 19.21
C CYS A 18 3.36 27.68 19.10
N PRO A 19 4.45 27.61 19.86
CA PRO A 19 5.71 28.21 19.41
C PRO A 19 6.39 27.21 18.48
N SER A 20 6.87 27.75 17.38
CA SER A 20 7.68 27.15 16.33
C SER A 20 8.83 26.30 16.88
N TYR A 21 8.68 24.98 16.80
CA TYR A 21 9.81 24.06 16.80
C TYR A 21 9.72 23.21 15.53
N SER A 22 10.73 23.37 14.68
CA SER A 22 10.93 22.57 13.47
C SER A 22 11.18 21.10 13.83
N ALA A 23 10.11 20.32 13.92
CA ALA A 23 10.21 18.88 13.98
C ALA A 23 10.53 18.36 12.57
N VAL A 24 11.70 17.77 12.41
CA VAL A 24 12.10 17.04 11.21
C VAL A 24 11.16 15.83 11.05
N TRP A 25 10.16 15.97 10.23
CA TRP A 25 9.29 14.87 9.79
C TRP A 25 10.07 14.03 8.79
N GLY A 26 10.33 12.78 9.14
CA GLY A 26 10.82 11.79 8.21
C GLY A 26 9.73 11.47 7.19
N ASP A 27 9.90 11.98 5.98
CA ASP A 27 9.08 11.63 4.82
C ASP A 27 9.15 10.11 4.57
N GLN A 28 8.00 9.47 4.58
CA GLN A 28 7.80 8.21 3.86
C GLN A 28 7.91 8.51 2.36
N PRO A 29 8.68 7.75 1.59
CA PRO A 29 8.78 8.00 0.17
C PRO A 29 7.51 7.53 -0.55
N SER A 30 6.59 8.44 -0.80
CA SER A 30 5.66 8.31 -1.92
C SER A 30 6.48 8.56 -3.18
N GLY A 31 6.84 7.48 -3.87
CA GLY A 31 7.56 7.56 -5.13
C GLY A 31 6.78 8.34 -6.18
N ASN A 32 7.39 9.36 -6.66
CA ASN A 32 7.39 9.84 -8.04
C ASN A 32 8.24 11.12 -8.06
N ARG A 33 9.56 10.95 -8.18
CA ARG A 33 10.44 12.03 -8.63
C ARG A 33 10.86 11.71 -10.06
N TYR A 34 10.29 12.42 -11.01
CA TYR A 34 10.84 12.53 -12.33
C TYR A 34 12.16 13.30 -12.24
N TYR A 35 13.27 12.63 -12.53
CA TYR A 35 14.56 13.29 -12.74
C TYR A 35 14.56 13.93 -14.13
N TRP A 36 14.66 15.25 -14.17
CA TRP A 36 15.02 15.97 -15.37
C TRP A 36 16.53 15.80 -15.61
N TYR A 37 16.89 15.06 -16.62
CA TYR A 37 18.25 15.09 -17.14
C TYR A 37 18.37 16.32 -18.04
N GLN A 38 19.22 17.28 -17.66
CA GLN A 38 19.75 18.27 -18.60
C GLN A 38 20.77 17.55 -19.47
N SER A 39 20.42 17.30 -20.74
CA SER A 39 21.39 16.95 -21.78
C SER A 39 21.97 18.22 -22.31
N GLY A 40 23.29 18.35 -22.18
CA GLY A 40 24.07 19.37 -22.82
C GLY A 40 23.95 19.30 -24.35
N GLU A 41 24.02 20.46 -24.95
CA GLU A 41 24.09 20.70 -26.38
C GLU A 41 25.35 20.05 -26.98
N ASP A 42 25.17 19.44 -28.14
CA ASP A 42 25.93 19.57 -29.40
C ASP A 42 25.95 18.27 -30.17
N ALA A 43 25.18 18.21 -31.24
CA ALA A 43 25.59 17.57 -32.51
C ALA A 43 24.66 17.98 -33.65
N SER A 44 25.18 18.82 -34.51
CA SER A 44 24.55 19.25 -35.74
C SER A 44 24.38 18.09 -36.73
N ALA A 45 23.15 17.68 -36.95
CA ALA A 45 22.79 16.89 -38.15
C ALA A 45 21.91 17.73 -39.07
N LYS A 46 22.40 18.01 -40.21
CA LYS A 46 21.69 18.67 -41.30
C LYS A 46 20.54 17.77 -41.75
N GLN A 47 19.33 18.12 -41.41
CA GLN A 47 18.12 17.54 -41.99
C GLN A 47 17.55 18.49 -43.06
N ASN A 48 17.35 17.95 -44.26
CA ASN A 48 16.68 18.64 -45.35
C ASN A 48 15.22 18.95 -44.97
N PRO A 49 14.72 20.16 -45.24
CA PRO A 49 13.34 20.48 -44.93
C PRO A 49 12.40 19.84 -45.96
N VAL A 50 11.55 18.94 -45.50
CA VAL A 50 10.37 18.50 -46.27
C VAL A 50 9.44 19.71 -46.39
N ARG A 51 9.15 20.12 -47.64
CA ARG A 51 8.18 21.18 -47.96
C ARG A 51 6.79 20.72 -47.53
N LEU A 52 6.30 21.27 -46.43
CA LEU A 52 4.90 21.18 -46.06
C LEU A 52 4.09 22.10 -46.98
N SER A 53 3.11 21.51 -47.65
CA SER A 53 2.11 22.22 -48.45
C SER A 53 1.31 23.12 -47.55
N ALA A 54 1.42 24.44 -47.77
CA ALA A 54 0.67 25.44 -47.01
C ALA A 54 -0.81 25.37 -47.40
N LYS A 55 -1.63 24.68 -46.59
CA LYS A 55 -3.09 24.91 -46.56
C LYS A 55 -3.36 26.23 -45.88
N LYS A 56 -4.24 27.04 -46.49
CA LYS A 56 -4.65 28.37 -46.13
C LYS A 56 -4.91 28.51 -44.62
N SER A 57 -4.23 29.44 -43.96
CA SER A 57 -4.54 29.90 -42.62
C SER A 57 -6.02 30.31 -42.50
N PRO A 58 -6.72 29.91 -41.47
CA PRO A 58 -8.03 30.51 -41.17
C PRO A 58 -7.84 32.03 -40.91
N ALA A 59 -8.80 32.82 -41.38
CA ALA A 59 -8.79 34.26 -41.22
C ALA A 59 -8.65 34.65 -39.74
N PRO A 60 -7.97 35.79 -39.43
CA PRO A 60 -7.82 36.23 -38.04
C PRO A 60 -9.23 36.53 -37.49
N MET A 61 -9.56 35.82 -36.37
CA MET A 61 -10.78 36.14 -35.61
C MET A 61 -10.71 37.59 -35.17
N GLN A 62 -11.67 38.40 -35.60
CA GLN A 62 -11.85 39.75 -35.12
C GLN A 62 -12.10 39.72 -33.60
N ALA A 63 -11.29 40.45 -32.85
CA ALA A 63 -11.48 40.66 -31.43
C ALA A 63 -12.83 41.34 -31.22
N ASN A 64 -13.78 40.62 -30.66
CA ASN A 64 -15.04 41.21 -30.17
C ASN A 64 -14.77 41.81 -28.79
N ASP A 65 -15.08 43.06 -28.68
CA ASP A 65 -14.95 43.94 -27.52
C ASP A 65 -15.96 43.54 -26.42
N THR A 66 -15.75 42.38 -25.77
CA THR A 66 -16.43 42.00 -24.54
C THR A 66 -15.39 41.79 -23.46
N ASP A 67 -15.45 42.62 -22.45
CA ASP A 67 -14.50 42.80 -21.32
C ASP A 67 -14.36 41.58 -20.38
N GLN A 68 -14.68 40.36 -20.84
CA GLN A 68 -14.54 39.13 -20.07
C GLN A 68 -13.57 38.15 -20.79
N PRO A 69 -12.52 37.69 -20.10
CA PRO A 69 -11.59 36.73 -20.70
C PRO A 69 -12.33 35.45 -21.08
N GLU A 70 -12.07 34.96 -22.28
CA GLU A 70 -12.56 33.66 -22.75
C GLU A 70 -11.96 32.55 -21.92
N ARG A 71 -12.76 31.51 -21.63
CA ARG A 71 -12.34 30.40 -20.75
C ARG A 71 -12.67 29.05 -21.33
N VAL A 72 -11.75 28.11 -21.17
CA VAL A 72 -11.98 26.72 -21.53
C VAL A 72 -12.97 26.09 -20.56
N TRP A 73 -14.10 25.61 -21.09
CA TRP A 73 -15.13 24.93 -20.31
C TRP A 73 -15.12 23.41 -20.51
N ASN A 74 -14.79 22.97 -21.73
CA ASN A 74 -14.64 21.57 -22.07
C ASN A 74 -13.50 21.37 -23.07
N ILE A 75 -12.92 20.17 -23.06
CA ILE A 75 -11.93 19.75 -24.05
C ILE A 75 -12.37 18.37 -24.52
N ASP A 76 -12.59 18.20 -25.81
CA ASP A 76 -13.02 16.97 -26.44
C ASP A 76 -11.99 16.52 -27.50
N PHE A 77 -11.96 15.23 -27.78
CA PHE A 77 -11.08 14.62 -28.77
C PHE A 77 -11.92 13.80 -29.72
N GLU A 78 -11.73 13.96 -31.00
CA GLU A 78 -12.40 13.23 -32.09
C GLU A 78 -11.35 12.51 -32.96
N GLY A 79 -11.66 11.30 -33.43
CA GLY A 79 -10.76 10.51 -34.29
C GLY A 79 -9.59 9.85 -33.54
N ASN A 80 -9.56 9.90 -32.22
CA ASN A 80 -8.52 9.28 -31.39
C ASN A 80 -8.84 7.79 -31.10
N GLU A 81 -8.69 6.93 -32.10
CA GLU A 81 -9.01 5.50 -32.01
C GLU A 81 -8.03 4.72 -31.10
N THR A 82 -6.74 5.01 -31.19
CA THR A 82 -5.68 4.27 -30.49
C THR A 82 -5.50 4.70 -29.04
N TYR A 83 -5.65 5.99 -28.74
CA TYR A 83 -5.42 6.52 -27.39
C TYR A 83 -6.68 7.22 -26.85
N SER A 84 -7.04 6.88 -25.62
CA SER A 84 -8.22 7.49 -24.99
C SER A 84 -8.05 9.00 -24.79
N GLY A 85 -9.13 9.76 -24.91
CA GLY A 85 -9.14 11.20 -24.65
C GLY A 85 -8.62 11.56 -23.24
N MET A 86 -8.75 10.65 -22.27
CA MET A 86 -8.17 10.81 -20.93
C MET A 86 -6.63 10.78 -20.95
N THR A 87 -6.04 9.93 -21.77
CA THR A 87 -4.60 9.88 -21.97
C THR A 87 -4.09 11.16 -22.63
N LEU A 88 -4.80 11.63 -23.63
CA LEU A 88 -4.46 12.87 -24.36
C LEU A 88 -4.59 14.12 -23.47
N ARG A 89 -5.58 14.15 -22.58
CA ARG A 89 -5.72 15.24 -21.59
C ARG A 89 -4.52 15.39 -20.65
N ARG A 90 -3.76 14.34 -20.42
CA ARG A 90 -2.57 14.39 -19.54
C ARG A 90 -1.34 15.03 -20.20
N ILE A 91 -1.32 15.12 -21.53
CA ILE A 91 -0.18 15.63 -22.28
C ILE A 91 -0.36 17.05 -22.78
N ILE A 92 -1.59 17.58 -22.74
CA ILE A 92 -1.91 18.95 -23.13
C ILE A 92 -1.74 19.91 -21.95
N GLY A 93 -1.48 21.18 -22.27
CA GLY A 93 -1.34 22.27 -21.27
C GLY A 93 -2.65 22.99 -20.98
N LEU A 94 -3.62 22.96 -21.90
CA LEU A 94 -4.93 23.52 -21.66
C LEU A 94 -5.69 22.72 -20.61
N GLU A 95 -6.26 23.40 -19.62
CA GLU A 95 -7.04 22.77 -18.56
C GLU A 95 -8.53 23.13 -18.70
N ALA A 96 -9.40 22.14 -18.48
CA ALA A 96 -10.84 22.36 -18.34
C ALA A 96 -11.29 22.05 -16.90
N PRO A 97 -12.31 22.75 -16.36
CA PRO A 97 -12.80 22.53 -15.02
C PRO A 97 -13.38 21.13 -14.86
N SER A 98 -13.04 20.44 -13.76
CA SER A 98 -13.66 19.17 -13.38
C SER A 98 -15.16 19.36 -13.09
N PHE A 99 -15.93 18.26 -13.11
CA PHE A 99 -17.37 18.26 -12.87
C PHE A 99 -17.77 19.04 -11.60
N PHE A 100 -17.07 18.85 -10.49
CA PHE A 100 -17.35 19.57 -9.22
C PHE A 100 -16.92 21.03 -9.24
N ARG A 101 -15.90 21.41 -10.02
CA ARG A 101 -15.56 22.80 -10.25
C ARG A 101 -16.59 23.51 -11.12
N LYS A 102 -17.22 22.78 -12.05
CA LYS A 102 -18.36 23.30 -12.82
C LYS A 102 -19.56 23.63 -11.94
N LEU A 103 -19.77 22.94 -10.82
CA LEU A 103 -20.80 23.23 -9.83
C LEU A 103 -20.49 24.45 -8.96
N ARG A 104 -19.22 24.84 -8.82
CA ARG A 104 -18.77 26.04 -8.10
C ARG A 104 -18.78 27.27 -9.01
N PHE A 105 -19.97 27.75 -9.37
CA PHE A 105 -20.17 28.87 -10.30
C PHE A 105 -19.61 30.23 -9.83
N TRP A 106 -19.16 30.36 -8.56
CA TRP A 106 -18.57 31.59 -8.00
C TRP A 106 -17.04 31.69 -8.12
N ASN A 107 -16.34 30.58 -8.38
CA ASN A 107 -14.88 30.61 -8.56
C ASN A 107 -14.50 30.22 -9.99
N ARG A 108 -14.22 31.24 -10.81
CA ARG A 108 -13.97 31.11 -12.25
C ARG A 108 -12.50 31.24 -12.64
N SER A 109 -11.57 31.36 -11.69
CA SER A 109 -10.15 31.56 -11.98
C SER A 109 -9.44 30.29 -12.47
N GLY A 110 -8.52 30.40 -13.44
CA GLY A 110 -7.52 29.41 -13.78
C GLY A 110 -7.81 28.51 -14.98
N PHE A 111 -8.71 28.90 -15.88
CA PHE A 111 -8.98 28.17 -17.13
C PHE A 111 -9.08 29.16 -18.32
N ASP A 112 -8.20 30.14 -18.35
CA ASP A 112 -8.21 31.14 -19.41
C ASP A 112 -7.83 30.50 -20.75
N PHE A 113 -8.54 30.85 -21.81
CA PHE A 113 -8.27 30.33 -23.14
C PHE A 113 -7.09 31.09 -23.77
N ASP A 114 -6.01 30.33 -24.06
CA ASP A 114 -4.83 30.87 -24.75
C ASP A 114 -4.65 30.15 -26.10
N VAL A 115 -4.76 30.90 -27.18
CA VAL A 115 -4.56 30.42 -28.55
C VAL A 115 -3.14 29.91 -28.76
N THR A 116 -2.15 30.49 -28.07
CA THR A 116 -0.76 30.04 -28.18
C THR A 116 -0.59 28.67 -27.56
N GLU A 117 -1.23 28.42 -26.42
CA GLU A 117 -1.20 27.13 -25.75
C GLU A 117 -1.97 26.06 -26.55
N LEU A 118 -3.10 26.44 -27.18
CA LEU A 118 -3.84 25.56 -28.09
C LEU A 118 -2.95 25.01 -29.21
N ARG A 119 -2.21 25.89 -29.88
CA ARG A 119 -1.25 25.46 -30.95
C ARG A 119 -0.12 24.60 -30.42
N ARG A 120 0.34 24.87 -29.20
CA ARG A 120 1.35 24.00 -28.54
C ARG A 120 0.78 22.64 -28.25
N ASP A 121 -0.50 22.55 -27.89
CA ASP A 121 -1.18 21.30 -27.59
C ASP A 121 -1.40 20.45 -28.85
N GLU A 122 -1.75 21.05 -29.98
CA GLU A 122 -1.75 20.37 -31.30
C GLU A 122 -0.40 19.69 -31.56
N ILE A 123 0.70 20.44 -31.41
CA ILE A 123 2.06 19.91 -31.60
C ILE A 123 2.40 18.83 -30.56
N ARG A 124 1.97 18.96 -29.31
CA ARG A 124 2.18 17.95 -28.26
C ARG A 124 1.48 16.65 -28.60
N ILE A 125 0.22 16.72 -29.03
CA ILE A 125 -0.55 15.55 -29.46
C ILE A 125 0.11 14.92 -30.69
N GLN A 126 0.45 15.71 -31.71
CA GLN A 126 1.11 15.23 -32.91
C GLN A 126 2.42 14.50 -32.60
N ARG A 127 3.30 15.09 -31.78
CA ARG A 127 4.56 14.45 -31.35
C ARG A 127 4.33 13.21 -30.50
N TYR A 128 3.28 13.19 -29.71
CA TYR A 128 2.90 12.03 -28.90
C TYR A 128 2.60 10.82 -29.79
N TYR A 129 1.82 11.01 -30.85
CA TYR A 129 1.49 9.99 -31.83
C TYR A 129 2.69 9.59 -32.68
N GLN A 130 3.45 10.55 -33.21
CA GLN A 130 4.65 10.29 -34.04
C GLN A 130 5.67 9.41 -33.32
N ARG A 131 5.97 9.71 -32.06
CA ARG A 131 6.89 8.89 -31.25
C ARG A 131 6.36 7.48 -30.97
N ARG A 132 5.08 7.25 -31.20
CA ARG A 132 4.40 5.96 -30.97
C ARG A 132 3.98 5.25 -32.24
N GLY A 133 4.55 5.68 -33.38
CA GLY A 133 4.48 4.97 -34.66
C GLY A 133 3.35 5.41 -35.56
N PHE A 134 2.91 6.65 -35.47
CA PHE A 134 1.99 7.27 -36.42
C PHE A 134 2.68 8.47 -37.11
N PRO A 135 3.49 8.25 -38.13
CA PRO A 135 4.34 9.31 -38.70
C PRO A 135 3.52 10.39 -39.40
N HIS A 136 2.38 10.05 -39.97
CA HIS A 136 1.52 10.94 -40.77
C HIS A 136 0.31 11.48 -40.03
N VAL A 137 0.29 11.38 -38.69
CA VAL A 137 -0.81 11.92 -37.89
C VAL A 137 -1.02 13.41 -38.16
N ALA A 138 -2.25 13.80 -38.44
CA ALA A 138 -2.67 15.19 -38.52
C ALA A 138 -3.52 15.52 -37.27
N VAL A 139 -3.26 16.70 -36.70
CA VAL A 139 -3.99 17.18 -35.51
C VAL A 139 -4.37 18.62 -35.79
N ASP A 140 -5.66 18.86 -35.86
CA ASP A 140 -6.26 20.19 -35.97
C ASP A 140 -7.13 20.46 -34.73
N SER A 141 -7.43 21.72 -34.48
CA SER A 141 -8.34 22.07 -33.40
C SER A 141 -9.41 23.03 -33.86
N ARG A 142 -10.62 22.89 -33.30
CA ARG A 142 -11.70 23.84 -33.45
C ARG A 142 -12.17 24.33 -32.08
N VAL A 143 -12.56 25.61 -32.02
CA VAL A 143 -13.06 26.24 -30.81
C VAL A 143 -14.54 26.59 -30.98
N GLU A 144 -15.37 25.93 -30.20
CA GLU A 144 -16.81 26.11 -30.23
C GLU A 144 -17.26 27.06 -29.10
N ARG A 145 -18.25 27.92 -29.37
CA ARG A 145 -18.89 28.70 -28.34
C ARG A 145 -19.82 27.85 -27.51
N GLY A 146 -19.62 27.86 -26.19
CA GLY A 146 -20.54 27.19 -25.27
C GLY A 146 -21.82 27.99 -25.02
N ARG A 147 -22.68 27.51 -24.12
CA ARG A 147 -23.95 28.17 -23.74
C ARG A 147 -23.79 29.58 -23.13
N ARG A 148 -22.62 29.95 -22.67
CA ARG A 148 -22.28 31.24 -22.08
C ARG A 148 -21.26 31.93 -22.95
N ASP A 149 -21.38 33.23 -23.19
CA ASP A 149 -20.54 34.00 -24.12
C ASP A 149 -19.03 33.85 -23.85
N TRP A 150 -18.64 33.73 -22.59
CA TRP A 150 -17.24 33.54 -22.15
C TRP A 150 -16.76 32.08 -22.23
N SER A 151 -17.62 31.07 -22.40
CA SER A 151 -17.25 29.65 -22.36
C SER A 151 -16.84 29.15 -23.75
N ARG A 152 -15.73 28.42 -23.79
CA ARG A 152 -15.22 27.78 -25.01
C ARG A 152 -15.09 26.27 -24.78
N THR A 153 -15.51 25.49 -25.78
CA THR A 153 -15.20 24.08 -25.91
C THR A 153 -14.11 23.93 -26.96
N VAL A 154 -13.00 23.34 -26.57
CA VAL A 154 -11.91 23.01 -27.50
C VAL A 154 -12.09 21.57 -27.95
N VAL A 155 -12.14 21.34 -29.26
CA VAL A 155 -12.23 20.00 -29.84
C VAL A 155 -10.96 19.79 -30.67
N PHE A 156 -10.20 18.74 -30.32
CA PHE A 156 -9.05 18.29 -31.10
C PHE A 156 -9.51 17.23 -32.08
N GLU A 157 -9.32 17.47 -33.36
CA GLU A 157 -9.60 16.54 -34.46
C GLU A 157 -8.30 15.82 -34.82
N ILE A 158 -8.28 14.50 -34.71
CA ILE A 158 -7.09 13.68 -34.86
C ILE A 158 -7.32 12.71 -36.01
N GLU A 159 -6.51 12.81 -37.04
CA GLU A 159 -6.41 11.81 -38.10
C GLU A 159 -5.15 11.01 -37.85
N GLU A 160 -5.27 9.81 -37.24
CA GLU A 160 -4.11 9.02 -36.79
C GLU A 160 -3.24 8.54 -37.95
N GLY A 161 -3.84 8.22 -39.07
CA GLY A 161 -3.16 7.64 -40.22
C GLY A 161 -2.73 6.18 -40.03
N GLU A 162 -2.02 5.62 -40.98
CA GLU A 162 -1.50 4.24 -40.92
C GLU A 162 -0.29 4.18 -39.96
N PRO A 163 -0.22 3.18 -39.03
CA PRO A 163 0.93 3.00 -38.15
C PRO A 163 2.12 2.41 -38.91
N THR A 164 3.35 2.81 -38.54
CA THR A 164 4.57 2.15 -38.99
C THR A 164 4.68 0.76 -38.37
N ILE A 165 4.92 -0.26 -39.20
CA ILE A 165 5.07 -1.66 -38.78
C ILE A 165 6.55 -2.06 -38.87
N ILE A 166 7.03 -2.84 -37.91
CA ILE A 166 8.37 -3.41 -37.91
C ILE A 166 8.39 -4.54 -38.96
N ASP A 167 9.20 -4.36 -40.02
CA ASP A 167 9.39 -5.37 -41.05
C ASP A 167 10.43 -6.41 -40.62
N THR A 168 11.63 -5.94 -40.22
CA THR A 168 12.70 -6.84 -39.77
C THR A 168 13.31 -6.36 -38.45
N VAL A 169 13.75 -7.34 -37.60
CA VAL A 169 14.55 -7.08 -36.40
C VAL A 169 15.87 -7.83 -36.52
N ARG A 170 16.95 -7.09 -36.64
CA ARG A 170 18.32 -7.63 -36.76
C ARG A 170 19.09 -7.39 -35.47
N TYR A 171 19.90 -8.39 -35.09
CA TYR A 171 20.80 -8.31 -33.95
C TYR A 171 22.25 -8.36 -34.44
N GLU A 172 23.03 -7.38 -34.05
CA GLU A 172 24.46 -7.32 -34.29
C GLU A 172 25.19 -7.37 -32.95
N ILE A 173 26.04 -8.38 -32.77
CA ILE A 173 26.84 -8.54 -31.56
C ILE A 173 28.29 -8.17 -31.92
N ASP A 174 28.71 -7.00 -31.43
CA ASP A 174 30.07 -6.49 -31.63
C ASP A 174 30.98 -7.04 -30.53
N ALA A 175 31.53 -8.23 -30.77
CA ALA A 175 32.40 -8.95 -29.85
C ALA A 175 33.28 -9.98 -30.61
N ASP A 176 34.27 -10.53 -29.91
CA ASP A 176 35.07 -11.63 -30.46
C ASP A 176 34.21 -12.89 -30.69
N PRO A 177 34.59 -13.78 -31.62
CA PRO A 177 33.79 -14.93 -32.00
C PRO A 177 33.48 -15.91 -30.85
N ARG A 178 34.34 -15.98 -29.80
CA ARG A 178 34.12 -16.85 -28.63
C ARG A 178 33.03 -16.27 -27.75
N THR A 179 33.03 -14.97 -27.53
CA THR A 179 31.98 -14.27 -26.76
C THR A 179 30.65 -14.34 -27.50
N VAL A 180 30.60 -14.20 -28.80
CA VAL A 180 29.40 -14.36 -29.62
C VAL A 180 28.83 -15.76 -29.48
N ALA A 181 29.65 -16.80 -29.66
CA ALA A 181 29.24 -18.19 -29.51
C ALA A 181 28.74 -18.49 -28.09
N TYR A 182 29.45 -17.97 -27.07
CA TYR A 182 29.02 -18.11 -25.67
C TYR A 182 27.64 -17.50 -25.45
N LEU A 183 27.37 -16.26 -25.91
CA LEU A 183 26.10 -15.61 -25.73
C LEU A 183 24.95 -16.34 -26.43
N GLN A 184 25.17 -16.81 -27.65
CA GLN A 184 24.18 -17.55 -28.42
C GLN A 184 23.78 -18.86 -27.76
N ASP A 185 24.69 -19.52 -27.03
CA ASP A 185 24.42 -20.76 -26.27
C ASP A 185 23.70 -20.51 -24.94
N GLN A 186 23.69 -19.28 -24.43
CA GLN A 186 23.08 -18.98 -23.14
C GLN A 186 21.57 -18.80 -23.23
N ARG A 187 20.84 -19.64 -22.49
CA ARG A 187 19.37 -19.57 -22.41
C ARG A 187 18.82 -18.20 -21.97
N ASP A 188 19.56 -17.50 -21.09
CA ASP A 188 19.13 -16.19 -20.60
C ASP A 188 19.23 -15.11 -21.69
N PHE A 189 20.21 -15.22 -22.59
CA PHE A 189 20.31 -14.34 -23.76
C PHE A 189 19.24 -14.65 -24.81
N GLN A 190 19.00 -15.93 -25.10
CA GLN A 190 17.91 -16.35 -26.00
C GLN A 190 16.55 -15.85 -25.50
N ARG A 191 16.28 -15.99 -24.19
CA ARG A 191 15.06 -15.43 -23.57
C ARG A 191 14.99 -13.90 -23.67
N ALA A 192 16.13 -13.21 -23.58
CA ALA A 192 16.14 -11.77 -23.77
C ALA A 192 15.77 -11.37 -25.20
N MET A 193 16.22 -12.10 -26.19
CA MET A 193 15.80 -11.90 -27.58
C MET A 193 14.31 -12.22 -27.79
N GLU A 194 13.82 -13.36 -27.28
CA GLU A 194 12.40 -13.75 -27.37
C GLU A 194 11.44 -12.77 -26.70
N ARG A 195 11.87 -12.16 -25.58
CA ARG A 195 11.07 -11.19 -24.81
C ARG A 195 11.26 -9.73 -25.27
N ASN A 196 11.99 -9.51 -26.34
CA ASN A 196 12.11 -8.17 -26.90
C ASN A 196 10.73 -7.60 -27.26
N ILE A 197 10.51 -6.35 -26.87
CA ILE A 197 9.23 -5.65 -27.11
C ILE A 197 9.07 -5.32 -28.60
N MET A 198 10.18 -5.05 -29.32
CA MET A 198 10.19 -4.82 -30.74
C MET A 198 10.30 -6.15 -31.47
N GLN A 199 9.21 -6.58 -32.09
CA GLN A 199 9.08 -7.82 -32.84
C GLN A 199 8.52 -7.53 -34.24
N GLU A 200 8.87 -8.34 -35.22
CA GLU A 200 8.34 -8.26 -36.58
C GLU A 200 6.80 -8.31 -36.57
N GLY A 201 6.18 -7.53 -37.43
CA GLY A 201 4.74 -7.38 -37.54
C GLY A 201 4.10 -6.50 -36.47
N ARG A 202 4.85 -6.03 -35.47
CA ARG A 202 4.34 -5.10 -34.47
C ARG A 202 4.55 -3.64 -34.88
N ARG A 203 3.71 -2.77 -34.30
CA ARG A 203 3.86 -1.32 -34.50
C ARG A 203 5.18 -0.83 -33.93
N TYR A 204 5.95 -0.12 -34.77
CA TYR A 204 7.17 0.53 -34.39
C TYR A 204 6.89 1.72 -33.47
N GLN A 205 7.66 1.88 -32.41
CA GLN A 205 7.54 2.98 -31.45
C GLN A 205 8.92 3.49 -31.04
N LEU A 206 9.28 4.68 -31.48
CA LEU A 206 10.55 5.32 -31.12
C LEU A 206 10.75 5.43 -29.59
N ILE A 207 9.68 5.68 -28.85
CA ILE A 207 9.72 5.79 -27.39
C ILE A 207 10.18 4.50 -26.68
N ARG A 208 10.13 3.34 -27.38
CA ARG A 208 10.53 2.04 -26.85
C ARG A 208 12.00 1.72 -27.01
N HIS A 209 12.79 2.56 -27.71
CA HIS A 209 14.23 2.32 -27.87
C HIS A 209 14.91 2.13 -26.52
N SER A 210 14.74 3.09 -25.59
CA SER A 210 15.35 3.00 -24.25
C SER A 210 14.89 1.79 -23.44
N ASP A 211 13.65 1.33 -23.63
CA ASP A 211 13.14 0.13 -22.97
C ASP A 211 13.84 -1.12 -23.48
N VAL A 212 14.07 -1.22 -24.81
CA VAL A 212 14.79 -2.33 -25.44
C VAL A 212 16.27 -2.33 -25.06
N GLU A 213 16.92 -1.17 -25.14
CA GLU A 213 18.30 -0.99 -24.69
C GLU A 213 18.47 -1.42 -23.24
N GLY A 214 17.61 -0.90 -22.34
CA GLY A 214 17.59 -1.25 -20.93
C GLY A 214 17.36 -2.74 -20.67
N HIS A 215 16.52 -3.39 -21.48
CA HIS A 215 16.26 -4.82 -21.39
C HIS A 215 17.54 -5.64 -21.65
N PHE A 216 18.25 -5.38 -22.75
CA PHE A 216 19.51 -6.07 -23.09
C PHE A 216 20.63 -5.72 -22.10
N LEU A 217 20.78 -4.44 -21.73
CA LEU A 217 21.72 -4.03 -20.69
C LEU A 217 21.52 -4.79 -19.38
N SER A 218 20.27 -4.93 -18.94
CA SER A 218 19.95 -5.65 -17.71
C SER A 218 20.27 -7.14 -17.82
N ALA A 219 19.88 -7.77 -18.94
CA ALA A 219 20.11 -9.20 -19.18
C ALA A 219 21.62 -9.55 -19.21
N LEU A 220 22.42 -8.81 -19.98
CA LEU A 220 23.83 -9.09 -20.10
C LEU A 220 24.62 -8.74 -18.83
N ARG A 221 24.25 -7.67 -18.13
CA ARG A 221 24.83 -7.34 -16.82
C ARG A 221 24.55 -8.43 -15.78
N ASP A 222 23.41 -9.08 -15.86
CA ASP A 222 23.12 -10.23 -14.98
C ASP A 222 23.90 -11.47 -15.38
N MET A 223 24.33 -11.56 -16.64
CA MET A 223 25.17 -12.64 -17.19
C MET A 223 26.67 -12.41 -17.00
N GLY A 224 27.09 -11.29 -16.40
CA GLY A 224 28.50 -11.04 -16.07
C GLY A 224 29.19 -9.98 -16.92
N PHE A 225 28.50 -9.31 -17.82
CA PHE A 225 29.07 -8.27 -18.67
C PHE A 225 28.82 -6.88 -18.06
N ALA A 226 29.70 -6.44 -17.15
CA ALA A 226 29.50 -5.18 -16.42
C ALA A 226 29.46 -3.95 -17.32
N HIS A 227 30.23 -3.96 -18.42
CA HIS A 227 30.47 -2.83 -19.31
C HIS A 227 29.68 -2.91 -20.61
N VAL A 228 28.64 -3.74 -20.66
CA VAL A 228 27.80 -3.87 -21.86
C VAL A 228 27.16 -2.54 -22.27
N ASN A 229 27.15 -2.30 -23.60
CA ASN A 229 26.37 -1.26 -24.24
C ASN A 229 25.37 -1.90 -25.21
N ALA A 230 24.24 -1.27 -25.39
CA ALA A 230 23.22 -1.67 -26.35
C ALA A 230 22.59 -0.41 -26.94
N PHE A 231 22.46 -0.39 -28.30
CA PHE A 231 21.86 0.70 -29.02
C PHE A 231 20.81 0.17 -29.98
N VAL A 232 19.71 0.88 -30.10
CA VAL A 232 18.65 0.58 -31.05
C VAL A 232 18.64 1.66 -32.13
N THR A 233 18.81 1.26 -33.37
CA THR A 233 18.62 2.13 -34.55
C THR A 233 17.47 1.59 -35.38
N ALA A 234 16.76 2.47 -36.07
CA ALA A 234 15.67 2.10 -36.93
C ALA A 234 15.71 2.92 -38.21
N ASN A 235 15.53 2.24 -39.33
CA ASN A 235 15.37 2.87 -40.61
C ASN A 235 13.93 2.71 -41.09
N VAL A 236 13.22 3.84 -41.15
CA VAL A 236 11.82 3.89 -41.61
C VAL A 236 11.79 4.18 -43.08
N ASP A 237 11.00 3.47 -43.86
CA ASP A 237 10.85 3.67 -45.29
C ASP A 237 10.30 5.09 -45.62
N THR A 238 10.45 5.52 -46.88
CA THR A 238 10.03 6.85 -47.32
C THR A 238 8.51 7.07 -47.22
N ALA A 239 7.74 6.00 -47.22
CA ALA A 239 6.28 6.03 -47.06
C ALA A 239 5.83 5.98 -45.60
N GLY A 240 6.75 5.79 -44.63
CA GLY A 240 6.44 5.70 -43.19
C GLY A 240 5.72 4.44 -42.78
N ARG A 241 5.61 3.42 -43.66
CA ARG A 241 4.85 2.20 -43.41
C ARG A 241 5.63 1.10 -42.73
N TYR A 242 6.89 0.96 -43.07
CA TYR A 242 7.76 -0.11 -42.59
C TYR A 242 9.01 0.42 -41.92
N SER A 243 9.50 -0.31 -40.96
CA SER A 243 10.74 0.01 -40.23
C SER A 243 11.62 -1.23 -40.07
N ASP A 244 12.87 -1.12 -40.48
CA ASP A 244 13.92 -2.07 -40.15
C ASP A 244 14.59 -1.66 -38.83
N VAL A 245 14.57 -2.52 -37.84
CA VAL A 245 15.17 -2.28 -36.53
C VAL A 245 16.50 -3.05 -36.43
N LEU A 246 17.57 -2.35 -36.10
CA LEU A 246 18.88 -2.93 -35.80
C LEU A 246 19.21 -2.71 -34.32
N ILE A 247 19.45 -3.80 -33.58
CA ILE A 247 19.88 -3.79 -32.20
C ILE A 247 21.36 -4.20 -32.15
N THR A 248 22.21 -3.23 -31.89
CA THR A 248 23.67 -3.43 -31.78
C THR A 248 24.02 -3.63 -30.30
N ILE A 249 24.69 -4.72 -29.96
CA ILE A 249 25.08 -5.11 -28.62
C ILE A 249 26.59 -5.24 -28.54
N THR A 250 27.24 -4.44 -27.69
CA THR A 250 28.68 -4.54 -27.40
C THR A 250 28.85 -5.04 -25.96
N PRO A 251 29.06 -6.34 -25.72
CA PRO A 251 29.07 -6.93 -24.37
C PRO A 251 30.21 -6.41 -23.47
N GLY A 252 31.38 -6.14 -24.07
CA GLY A 252 32.61 -5.91 -23.31
C GLY A 252 33.17 -7.20 -22.69
N PRO A 253 34.16 -7.11 -21.78
CA PRO A 253 34.77 -8.28 -21.15
C PRO A 253 33.89 -8.89 -20.09
N MET A 254 33.99 -10.23 -19.90
CA MET A 254 33.42 -10.94 -18.78
C MET A 254 34.01 -10.39 -17.48
N SER A 255 33.20 -10.02 -16.54
CA SER A 255 33.58 -9.25 -15.35
C SER A 255 33.33 -10.02 -14.05
N TYR A 256 34.17 -9.75 -13.05
CA TYR A 256 34.11 -10.32 -11.71
C TYR A 256 34.18 -9.22 -10.65
N PHE A 257 33.60 -9.44 -9.48
CA PHE A 257 33.66 -8.50 -8.39
C PHE A 257 35.10 -8.39 -7.83
N GLY A 258 35.63 -7.18 -7.81
CA GLY A 258 36.90 -6.81 -7.22
C GLY A 258 36.80 -6.52 -5.73
N GLU A 259 37.47 -5.45 -5.31
CA GLU A 259 37.41 -4.98 -3.92
C GLU A 259 36.02 -4.41 -3.60
N ILE A 260 35.47 -4.78 -2.44
CA ILE A 260 34.21 -4.24 -1.92
C ILE A 260 34.54 -3.25 -0.82
N ARG A 261 34.47 -1.96 -1.13
CA ARG A 261 34.70 -0.86 -0.21
C ARG A 261 33.41 -0.43 0.45
N ILE A 262 33.45 -0.27 1.77
CA ILE A 262 32.28 0.11 2.58
C ILE A 262 32.59 1.45 3.23
N ASP A 263 31.69 2.41 3.01
CA ASP A 263 31.78 3.77 3.52
C ASP A 263 30.51 4.17 4.28
N GLY A 264 30.67 4.98 5.35
CA GLY A 264 29.56 5.60 6.07
C GLY A 264 28.96 4.77 7.19
N ASN A 265 29.62 3.67 7.57
CA ASN A 265 29.33 2.91 8.79
C ASN A 265 30.08 3.54 9.98
N GLU A 266 29.32 4.02 10.98
CA GLU A 266 29.89 4.67 12.19
C GLU A 266 29.86 3.73 13.40
N THR A 267 28.74 3.07 13.63
CA THR A 267 28.50 2.19 14.80
C THR A 267 28.34 0.72 14.42
N VAL A 268 28.15 0.45 13.15
CA VAL A 268 27.95 -0.91 12.60
C VAL A 268 29.26 -1.40 11.99
N SER A 269 29.64 -2.64 12.27
CA SER A 269 30.86 -3.24 11.71
C SER A 269 30.74 -3.43 10.19
N GLU A 270 31.86 -3.26 9.47
CA GLU A 270 31.93 -3.56 8.03
C GLU A 270 31.53 -5.01 7.73
N GLU A 271 31.89 -5.94 8.62
CA GLU A 271 31.55 -7.35 8.50
C GLU A 271 30.02 -7.58 8.40
N LEU A 272 29.23 -6.81 9.17
CA LEU A 272 27.76 -6.88 9.12
C LEU A 272 27.24 -6.36 7.78
N VAL A 273 27.77 -5.23 7.29
CA VAL A 273 27.39 -4.67 5.98
C VAL A 273 27.75 -5.64 4.85
N ARG A 274 28.99 -6.19 4.89
CA ARG A 274 29.49 -7.16 3.91
C ARG A 274 28.62 -8.42 3.88
N ARG A 275 28.26 -8.96 5.03
CA ARG A 275 27.38 -10.13 5.15
C ARG A 275 26.01 -9.88 4.56
N HIS A 276 25.42 -8.70 4.80
CA HIS A 276 24.11 -8.32 4.26
C HIS A 276 24.14 -7.99 2.78
N SER A 277 25.25 -7.48 2.27
CA SER A 277 25.37 -7.25 0.82
C SER A 277 25.32 -8.54 0.02
N GLY A 278 25.72 -9.67 0.61
CA GLY A 278 25.81 -10.97 -0.08
C GLY A 278 26.83 -11.00 -1.21
N LEU A 279 27.67 -9.95 -1.34
CA LEU A 279 28.67 -9.83 -2.38
C LEU A 279 29.99 -10.44 -1.89
N LYS A 280 30.70 -11.12 -2.81
CA LYS A 280 32.00 -11.72 -2.54
C LYS A 280 32.96 -11.33 -3.65
N THR A 281 34.18 -10.93 -3.28
CA THR A 281 35.29 -10.71 -4.22
C THR A 281 35.57 -12.00 -4.98
N GLY A 282 35.78 -11.89 -6.30
CA GLY A 282 36.02 -13.01 -7.20
C GLY A 282 34.75 -13.69 -7.75
N ASP A 283 33.58 -13.40 -7.21
CA ASP A 283 32.31 -13.87 -7.80
C ASP A 283 32.11 -13.21 -9.16
N ARG A 284 31.45 -13.94 -10.06
CA ARG A 284 31.00 -13.38 -11.34
C ARG A 284 30.08 -12.20 -11.11
N TYR A 285 30.33 -11.10 -11.82
CA TYR A 285 29.51 -9.90 -11.76
C TYR A 285 28.04 -10.20 -12.10
N SER A 286 27.12 -9.55 -11.41
CA SER A 286 25.69 -9.55 -11.73
C SER A 286 25.03 -8.31 -11.16
N SER A 287 24.38 -7.55 -12.00
CA SER A 287 23.64 -6.36 -11.54
C SER A 287 22.47 -6.72 -10.64
N ARG A 288 21.91 -7.91 -10.78
CA ARG A 288 20.89 -8.48 -9.87
C ARG A 288 21.46 -8.70 -8.47
N LYS A 289 22.69 -9.26 -8.35
CA LYS A 289 23.36 -9.41 -7.05
C LYS A 289 23.57 -8.04 -6.39
N LEU A 290 23.99 -7.01 -7.16
CA LEU A 290 24.15 -5.66 -6.64
C LEU A 290 22.84 -5.06 -6.13
N ARG A 291 21.77 -5.13 -6.95
CA ARG A 291 20.44 -4.65 -6.55
C ARG A 291 19.91 -5.38 -5.31
N ASN A 292 20.05 -6.70 -5.28
CA ASN A 292 19.65 -7.50 -4.12
C ASN A 292 20.44 -7.12 -2.87
N GLY A 293 21.77 -7.00 -2.99
CA GLY A 293 22.63 -6.56 -1.88
C GLY A 293 22.25 -5.18 -1.36
N GLN A 294 22.01 -4.22 -2.26
CA GLN A 294 21.52 -2.90 -1.88
C GLN A 294 20.18 -2.97 -1.15
N GLN A 295 19.23 -3.77 -1.65
CA GLN A 295 17.91 -3.93 -1.05
C GLN A 295 17.98 -4.62 0.31
N GLU A 296 18.86 -5.62 0.48
CA GLU A 296 19.06 -6.30 1.77
C GLU A 296 19.65 -5.36 2.81
N ILE A 297 20.66 -4.54 2.45
CA ILE A 297 21.21 -3.52 3.34
C ILE A 297 20.15 -2.46 3.66
N PHE A 298 19.47 -1.91 2.64
CA PHE A 298 18.45 -0.88 2.82
C PHE A 298 17.24 -1.36 3.65
N GLY A 299 16.84 -2.61 3.49
CA GLY A 299 15.77 -3.24 4.28
C GLY A 299 16.16 -3.52 5.74
N HIS A 300 17.43 -3.37 6.09
CA HIS A 300 17.92 -3.62 7.43
C HIS A 300 17.63 -2.43 8.38
N PRO A 301 17.09 -2.66 9.59
CA PRO A 301 16.64 -1.59 10.51
C PRO A 301 17.72 -0.61 10.95
N LEU A 302 19.00 -0.95 10.80
CA LEU A 302 20.11 -0.07 11.16
C LEU A 302 20.43 0.96 10.08
N PHE A 303 20.04 0.75 8.84
CA PHE A 303 20.40 1.63 7.75
C PHE A 303 19.21 2.45 7.23
N ARG A 304 19.42 3.73 7.11
CA ARG A 304 18.47 4.69 6.54
C ARG A 304 18.63 4.81 5.04
N PHE A 305 19.84 4.56 4.55
CA PHE A 305 20.21 4.68 3.15
C PHE A 305 21.31 3.67 2.82
N ALA A 306 21.23 3.08 1.66
CA ALA A 306 22.25 2.21 1.09
C ALA A 306 22.35 2.39 -0.41
N THR A 307 23.55 2.54 -0.94
CA THR A 307 23.84 2.44 -2.37
C THR A 307 24.96 1.45 -2.59
N VAL A 308 24.83 0.67 -3.66
CA VAL A 308 25.83 -0.29 -4.10
C VAL A 308 26.10 0.02 -5.56
N ASN A 309 27.24 0.64 -5.84
CA ASN A 309 27.58 1.17 -7.14
C ASN A 309 28.95 0.68 -7.62
N MET A 310 29.06 0.53 -8.93
CA MET A 310 30.30 0.37 -9.64
C MET A 310 30.93 1.75 -9.91
N PRO A 311 32.21 1.96 -9.67
CA PRO A 311 32.90 3.20 -10.08
C PRO A 311 32.81 3.45 -11.58
N ALA A 312 32.56 4.69 -11.99
CA ALA A 312 32.35 5.05 -13.39
C ALA A 312 33.58 4.79 -14.31
N GLN A 313 34.77 4.69 -13.74
CA GLN A 313 36.02 4.55 -14.47
C GLN A 313 36.50 3.10 -14.64
N SER A 314 35.82 2.11 -14.07
CA SER A 314 36.19 0.71 -14.24
C SER A 314 35.84 0.25 -15.66
N ARG A 315 36.84 -0.19 -16.42
CA ARG A 315 36.70 -0.79 -17.77
C ARG A 315 37.29 -2.20 -17.85
N ASP A 316 37.84 -2.68 -16.75
CA ASP A 316 38.50 -3.96 -16.63
C ASP A 316 37.56 -5.12 -16.30
N SER A 317 38.05 -6.33 -16.50
CA SER A 317 37.33 -7.55 -16.09
C SER A 317 37.12 -7.64 -14.58
N ILE A 318 37.85 -6.90 -13.77
CA ILE A 318 37.69 -6.82 -12.30
C ILE A 318 37.01 -5.51 -11.97
N VAL A 319 35.83 -5.60 -11.36
CA VAL A 319 34.96 -4.47 -11.05
C VAL A 319 34.89 -4.26 -9.54
N ASP A 320 35.53 -3.20 -9.06
CA ASP A 320 35.42 -2.78 -7.67
C ASP A 320 33.99 -2.29 -7.37
N ILE A 321 33.54 -2.48 -6.14
CA ILE A 321 32.19 -2.11 -5.72
C ILE A 321 32.28 -1.16 -4.53
N ASN A 322 31.61 -0.02 -4.63
CA ASN A 322 31.46 0.92 -3.54
C ASN A 322 30.08 0.74 -2.89
N VAL A 323 30.07 0.33 -1.63
CA VAL A 323 28.90 0.22 -0.77
C VAL A 323 28.89 1.42 0.16
N ARG A 324 27.98 2.36 -0.07
CA ARG A 324 27.83 3.51 0.82
C ARG A 324 26.56 3.35 1.63
N VAL A 325 26.71 3.40 2.95
CA VAL A 325 25.61 3.29 3.89
C VAL A 325 25.46 4.57 4.71
N ARG A 326 24.28 4.78 5.24
CA ARG A 326 24.02 5.79 6.26
C ARG A 326 23.14 5.17 7.34
N GLU A 327 23.63 5.21 8.56
CA GLU A 327 22.94 4.61 9.68
C GLU A 327 21.70 5.41 10.11
N HIS A 328 20.71 4.72 10.66
CA HIS A 328 19.64 5.36 11.42
C HIS A 328 20.17 5.87 12.74
N ALA A 329 19.52 6.92 13.27
CA ALA A 329 19.77 7.34 14.65
C ALA A 329 19.60 6.13 15.59
N LEU A 330 20.55 5.92 16.49
CA LEU A 330 20.53 4.80 17.44
C LEU A 330 19.28 4.82 18.32
N ARG A 331 18.81 6.00 18.67
CA ARG A 331 17.62 6.19 19.50
C ARG A 331 16.55 6.94 18.71
N SER A 332 15.31 6.51 18.88
CA SER A 332 14.17 7.19 18.29
C SER A 332 12.98 7.16 19.24
N LEU A 333 12.26 8.27 19.28
CA LEU A 333 10.98 8.40 19.97
C LEU A 333 9.89 8.60 18.91
N ARG A 334 8.85 7.81 18.97
CA ARG A 334 7.68 7.94 18.11
C ARG A 334 6.45 8.17 18.97
N VAL A 335 5.69 9.20 18.64
CA VAL A 335 4.41 9.50 19.28
C VAL A 335 3.32 9.38 18.22
N GLN A 336 2.25 8.70 18.54
CA GLN A 336 1.11 8.44 17.65
C GLN A 336 -0.17 8.80 18.39
N GLY A 337 -1.11 9.43 17.70
CA GLY A 337 -2.43 9.76 18.21
C GLY A 337 -3.51 9.41 17.20
N GLY A 338 -4.71 9.19 17.67
CA GLY A 338 -5.87 8.91 16.83
C GLY A 338 -7.18 9.08 17.60
N LEU A 339 -8.25 9.24 16.83
CA LEU A 339 -9.63 9.33 17.34
C LEU A 339 -10.50 8.32 16.60
N GLY A 340 -11.46 7.74 17.28
CA GLY A 340 -12.41 6.81 16.68
C GLY A 340 -13.61 6.60 17.59
N ILE A 341 -14.72 6.12 17.05
CA ILE A 341 -15.95 5.90 17.82
C ILE A 341 -15.78 4.77 18.84
N GLU A 342 -15.01 3.73 18.50
CA GLU A 342 -14.86 2.56 19.36
C GLU A 342 -13.96 2.83 20.58
N GLU A 343 -12.77 3.41 20.35
CA GLU A 343 -11.76 3.64 21.38
C GLU A 343 -11.72 5.12 21.85
N PHE A 344 -12.56 5.99 21.30
CA PHE A 344 -12.57 7.45 21.47
C PHE A 344 -11.22 8.09 21.13
N ALA A 345 -10.37 8.28 22.10
CA ALA A 345 -9.01 8.80 21.89
C ALA A 345 -7.98 7.71 22.19
N ARG A 346 -6.93 7.68 21.40
CA ARG A 346 -5.79 6.79 21.59
C ARG A 346 -4.48 7.52 21.43
N LEU A 347 -3.54 7.18 22.29
CA LEU A 347 -2.19 7.69 22.31
C LEU A 347 -1.22 6.52 22.36
N GLY A 348 -0.17 6.58 21.55
CA GLY A 348 0.92 5.62 21.59
C GLY A 348 2.25 6.34 21.68
N VAL A 349 3.15 5.86 22.53
CA VAL A 349 4.52 6.33 22.64
C VAL A 349 5.44 5.12 22.53
N SER A 350 6.39 5.17 21.61
CA SER A 350 7.38 4.11 21.43
C SER A 350 8.78 4.71 21.42
N TRP A 351 9.59 4.29 22.37
CA TRP A 351 11.01 4.58 22.39
C TRP A 351 11.79 3.35 21.94
N GLN A 352 12.77 3.54 21.08
CA GLN A 352 13.56 2.47 20.51
C GLN A 352 15.05 2.82 20.58
N HIS A 353 15.87 1.85 21.01
CA HIS A 353 17.32 1.89 20.91
C HIS A 353 17.78 0.77 19.96
N ARG A 354 18.30 1.17 18.81
CA ARG A 354 18.88 0.28 17.81
C ARG A 354 20.32 -0.02 18.19
N ASN A 355 20.69 -1.26 18.09
CA ASN A 355 22.07 -1.73 18.32
C ASN A 355 22.66 -1.41 19.72
N PRO A 356 21.91 -1.56 20.84
CA PRO A 356 22.40 -1.20 22.18
C PRO A 356 23.64 -1.99 22.63
N PHE A 357 23.79 -3.23 22.12
CA PHE A 357 24.88 -4.14 22.49
C PHE A 357 25.70 -4.60 21.28
N GLY A 358 25.63 -3.93 20.14
CA GLY A 358 26.20 -4.39 18.88
C GLY A 358 25.36 -5.50 18.22
N ASN A 359 25.86 -6.06 17.12
CA ASN A 359 25.25 -7.18 16.38
C ASN A 359 23.79 -6.99 15.95
N ALA A 360 23.37 -5.73 15.77
CA ALA A 360 22.02 -5.36 15.33
C ALA A 360 20.89 -5.71 16.32
N HIS A 361 21.20 -5.89 17.59
CA HIS A 361 20.16 -6.04 18.62
C HIS A 361 19.24 -4.82 18.64
N ASN A 362 18.00 -5.01 19.03
CA ASN A 362 17.05 -3.91 19.14
C ASN A 362 16.27 -3.99 20.46
N PHE A 363 16.22 -2.88 21.16
CA PHE A 363 15.45 -2.74 22.38
C PHE A 363 14.40 -1.64 22.19
N SER A 364 13.15 -1.92 22.54
CA SER A 364 12.11 -0.90 22.49
C SER A 364 11.15 -1.01 23.67
N VAL A 365 10.63 0.14 24.07
CA VAL A 365 9.57 0.28 25.05
C VAL A 365 8.41 0.97 24.38
N THR A 366 7.26 0.33 24.40
CA THR A 366 6.04 0.83 23.78
C THR A 366 4.94 0.93 24.79
N THR A 367 4.30 2.09 24.89
CA THR A 367 3.09 2.30 25.66
C THR A 367 1.96 2.71 24.73
N ARG A 368 0.78 2.16 24.97
CA ARG A 368 -0.45 2.52 24.27
C ARG A 368 -1.55 2.73 25.29
N ALA A 369 -2.31 3.78 25.13
CA ALA A 369 -3.44 4.10 25.98
C ALA A 369 -4.63 4.53 25.14
N SER A 370 -5.79 3.92 25.41
CA SER A 370 -7.11 4.35 24.98
C SER A 370 -8.08 4.17 26.15
N PHE A 371 -9.34 4.53 25.94
CA PHE A 371 -10.36 4.28 26.96
C PHE A 371 -10.62 2.80 27.20
N ILE A 372 -10.42 1.97 26.15
CA ILE A 372 -10.63 0.52 26.24
C ILE A 372 -9.35 -0.22 26.62
N GLU A 373 -8.19 0.16 26.05
CA GLU A 373 -6.94 -0.57 26.24
C GLU A 373 -5.82 0.33 26.73
N GLN A 374 -5.15 -0.10 27.78
CA GLN A 374 -3.88 0.47 28.25
C GLN A 374 -2.86 -0.66 28.27
N ARG A 375 -1.77 -0.51 27.51
CA ARG A 375 -0.73 -1.54 27.39
C ARG A 375 0.65 -0.91 27.46
N ALA A 376 1.53 -1.55 28.19
CA ALA A 376 2.97 -1.27 28.17
C ALA A 376 3.72 -2.57 27.83
N SER A 377 4.68 -2.50 26.94
CA SER A 377 5.56 -3.62 26.60
C SER A 377 7.01 -3.18 26.42
N MET A 378 7.92 -4.09 26.71
CA MET A 378 9.32 -3.98 26.37
C MET A 378 9.64 -5.10 25.39
N ASP A 379 10.35 -4.78 24.31
CA ASP A 379 10.73 -5.76 23.31
C ASP A 379 12.24 -5.78 23.16
N TYR A 380 12.83 -6.95 23.33
CA TYR A 380 14.25 -7.18 23.09
C TYR A 380 14.43 -8.20 21.98
N LEU A 381 14.85 -7.71 20.81
CA LEU A 381 15.05 -8.49 19.61
C LEU A 381 16.53 -8.83 19.43
N ILE A 382 16.81 -10.12 19.33
CA ILE A 382 18.11 -10.70 19.04
C ILE A 382 18.07 -11.28 17.62
N PRO A 383 18.70 -10.63 16.64
CA PRO A 383 18.73 -11.14 15.26
C PRO A 383 19.79 -12.24 15.09
N TYR A 384 19.71 -12.99 13.98
CA TYR A 384 20.73 -13.93 13.50
C TYR A 384 21.07 -15.07 14.47
N VAL A 385 20.09 -15.57 15.23
CA VAL A 385 20.35 -16.53 16.32
C VAL A 385 20.97 -17.85 15.82
N PHE A 386 20.51 -18.39 14.71
CA PHE A 386 21.07 -19.61 14.10
C PHE A 386 21.49 -19.38 12.65
N ASN A 387 20.86 -18.45 11.98
CA ASN A 387 21.12 -18.07 10.59
C ASN A 387 20.64 -16.63 10.32
N PRO A 388 20.97 -16.03 9.17
CA PRO A 388 20.58 -14.65 8.85
C PRO A 388 19.06 -14.37 8.80
N LYS A 389 18.24 -15.43 8.72
CA LYS A 389 16.78 -15.32 8.59
C LYS A 389 16.04 -15.52 9.91
N SER A 390 16.74 -15.87 11.00
CA SER A 390 16.12 -16.16 12.28
C SER A 390 16.42 -15.12 13.35
N ARG A 391 15.45 -14.88 14.22
CA ARG A 391 15.53 -13.93 15.31
C ARG A 391 14.69 -14.37 16.50
N ILE A 392 15.12 -14.01 17.71
CA ILE A 392 14.36 -14.21 18.94
C ILE A 392 13.90 -12.84 19.44
N ASN A 393 12.65 -12.75 19.86
CA ASN A 393 12.10 -11.59 20.56
C ASN A 393 11.60 -11.99 21.95
N ILE A 394 12.01 -11.28 22.97
CA ILE A 394 11.56 -11.44 24.34
C ILE A 394 10.78 -10.20 24.72
N SER A 395 9.53 -10.37 25.11
CA SER A 395 8.56 -9.29 25.24
C SER A 395 7.76 -9.39 26.54
N PRO A 396 8.27 -8.89 27.69
CA PRO A 396 7.43 -8.67 28.88
C PRO A 396 6.44 -7.56 28.63
N PHE A 397 5.21 -7.72 29.15
CA PHE A 397 4.14 -6.74 29.00
C PHE A 397 3.17 -6.72 30.18
N GLY A 398 2.49 -5.59 30.32
CA GLY A 398 1.34 -5.39 31.17
C GLY A 398 0.21 -4.74 30.39
N GLN A 399 -1.03 -5.14 30.64
CA GLN A 399 -2.21 -4.66 29.93
C GLN A 399 -3.41 -4.57 30.86
N ARG A 400 -4.16 -3.47 30.73
CA ARG A 400 -5.52 -3.31 31.22
C ARG A 400 -6.44 -3.22 30.01
N LEU A 401 -7.46 -4.04 29.96
CA LEU A 401 -8.45 -4.08 28.91
C LEU A 401 -9.84 -3.95 29.54
N ASP A 402 -10.58 -2.92 29.17
CA ASP A 402 -11.88 -2.56 29.69
C ASP A 402 -12.92 -2.66 28.57
N GLU A 403 -13.52 -3.83 28.46
CA GLU A 403 -14.56 -4.13 27.47
C GLU A 403 -15.94 -4.02 28.12
N ARG A 404 -17.01 -3.96 27.35
CA ARG A 404 -18.38 -3.84 27.88
C ARG A 404 -18.80 -4.96 28.80
N SER A 405 -18.26 -6.16 28.59
CA SER A 405 -18.63 -7.36 29.38
C SER A 405 -17.62 -7.71 30.45
N TYR A 406 -16.42 -7.16 30.46
CA TYR A 406 -15.41 -7.48 31.48
C TYR A 406 -14.26 -6.46 31.53
N LEU A 407 -13.63 -6.38 32.70
CA LEU A 407 -12.34 -5.75 32.94
C LEU A 407 -11.26 -6.82 33.07
N LEU A 408 -10.21 -6.74 32.30
CA LEU A 408 -9.06 -7.64 32.38
C LEU A 408 -7.77 -6.87 32.71
N LEU A 409 -7.12 -7.34 33.78
CA LEU A 409 -5.74 -6.97 34.12
C LEU A 409 -4.84 -8.18 33.82
N ARG A 410 -3.87 -8.04 32.95
CA ARG A 410 -2.94 -9.13 32.64
C ARG A 410 -1.51 -8.63 32.55
N GLY A 411 -0.58 -9.50 32.97
CA GLY A 411 0.84 -9.29 32.80
C GLY A 411 1.52 -10.60 32.44
N GLY A 412 2.59 -10.52 31.67
CA GLY A 412 3.26 -11.73 31.24
C GLY A 412 4.50 -11.49 30.39
N ILE A 413 5.06 -12.60 29.92
CA ILE A 413 6.22 -12.61 29.04
C ILE A 413 5.89 -13.47 27.82
N ASN A 414 6.15 -12.92 26.63
CA ASN A 414 6.09 -13.64 25.37
C ASN A 414 7.51 -13.79 24.81
N THR A 415 7.95 -15.02 24.57
CA THR A 415 9.22 -15.31 23.90
C THR A 415 8.93 -15.94 22.55
N SER A 416 9.41 -15.31 21.48
CA SER A 416 9.09 -15.68 20.11
C SER A 416 10.36 -16.00 19.31
N PHE A 417 10.37 -17.13 18.64
CA PHE A 417 11.32 -17.45 17.58
C PHE A 417 10.67 -17.17 16.23
N ILE A 418 11.26 -16.26 15.46
CA ILE A 418 10.74 -15.82 14.18
C ILE A 418 11.71 -16.25 13.07
N TYR A 419 11.18 -16.92 12.05
CA TYR A 419 11.94 -17.34 10.87
C TYR A 419 11.38 -16.66 9.61
N GLN A 420 12.22 -15.86 8.95
CA GLN A 420 11.88 -15.14 7.72
C GLN A 420 12.19 -16.05 6.51
N VAL A 421 11.17 -16.65 5.93
CA VAL A 421 11.32 -17.54 4.75
C VAL A 421 11.69 -16.72 3.52
N SER A 422 10.92 -15.66 3.25
CA SER A 422 11.14 -14.68 2.19
C SER A 422 10.80 -13.29 2.72
N ARG A 423 10.88 -12.24 1.87
CA ARG A 423 10.44 -10.89 2.26
C ARG A 423 8.96 -10.82 2.61
N GLU A 424 8.18 -11.65 1.95
CA GLU A 424 6.72 -11.69 2.06
C GLU A 424 6.24 -12.70 3.11
N THR A 425 7.09 -13.65 3.53
CA THR A 425 6.66 -14.81 4.32
C THR A 425 7.51 -15.00 5.57
N ALA A 426 6.86 -15.08 6.72
CA ALA A 426 7.50 -15.41 8.00
C ALA A 426 6.66 -16.43 8.78
N GLY A 427 7.35 -17.27 9.54
CA GLY A 427 6.77 -18.14 10.55
C GLY A 427 7.26 -17.77 11.94
N THR A 428 6.40 -17.90 12.93
CA THR A 428 6.71 -17.58 14.34
C THR A 428 6.24 -18.70 15.24
N VAL A 429 7.11 -19.16 16.11
CA VAL A 429 6.81 -20.04 17.25
C VAL A 429 7.02 -19.22 18.51
N SER A 430 5.99 -19.09 19.34
CA SER A 430 6.06 -18.30 20.56
C SER A 430 5.62 -19.11 21.77
N TYR A 431 6.22 -18.83 22.89
CA TYR A 431 5.75 -19.32 24.19
C TYR A 431 5.40 -18.14 25.07
N GLU A 432 4.17 -18.11 25.56
CA GLU A 432 3.64 -17.02 26.37
C GLU A 432 3.19 -17.55 27.73
N ILE A 433 3.60 -16.86 28.78
CA ILE A 433 3.10 -17.08 30.15
C ILE A 433 2.47 -15.77 30.61
N THR A 434 1.21 -15.85 31.05
CA THR A 434 0.49 -14.69 31.58
C THR A 434 -0.24 -15.04 32.88
N ARG A 435 -0.29 -14.05 33.77
CA ARG A 435 -1.19 -14.01 34.90
C ARG A 435 -2.31 -13.04 34.59
N ASN A 436 -3.55 -13.46 34.75
CA ASN A 436 -4.75 -12.74 34.40
C ASN A 436 -5.62 -12.58 35.61
N ARG A 437 -6.26 -11.41 35.75
CA ARG A 437 -7.32 -11.12 36.68
C ARG A 437 -8.44 -10.51 35.87
N GLU A 438 -9.57 -11.17 35.82
CA GLU A 438 -10.76 -10.80 35.08
C GLU A 438 -11.92 -10.56 36.01
N GLN A 439 -12.57 -9.41 35.88
CA GLN A 439 -13.80 -9.05 36.52
C GLN A 439 -14.89 -8.95 35.47
N VAL A 440 -15.90 -9.78 35.55
CA VAL A 440 -17.02 -9.78 34.61
C VAL A 440 -18.06 -8.76 35.11
N TYR A 441 -18.45 -7.86 34.21
CA TYR A 441 -19.55 -6.95 34.49
C TYR A 441 -20.89 -7.71 34.30
N SER A 442 -21.43 -8.25 35.37
CA SER A 442 -22.73 -8.87 35.39
C SER A 442 -23.49 -8.50 36.65
N PRO A 443 -24.69 -7.98 36.54
CA PRO A 443 -25.57 -7.76 37.67
C PRO A 443 -26.48 -8.95 37.99
N ASP A 444 -26.17 -10.16 37.51
CA ASP A 444 -26.86 -11.33 38.02
C ASP A 444 -26.45 -11.58 39.48
N VAL A 445 -27.41 -11.40 40.35
CA VAL A 445 -27.32 -11.39 41.83
C VAL A 445 -26.81 -12.70 42.43
N ASP A 446 -26.64 -13.75 41.63
CA ASP A 446 -26.23 -15.10 42.07
C ASP A 446 -24.85 -15.58 41.63
N LEU A 447 -24.11 -14.78 40.81
CA LEU A 447 -22.71 -15.07 40.58
C LEU A 447 -21.87 -14.18 41.50
N PRO A 448 -20.92 -14.74 42.26
CA PRO A 448 -20.06 -13.95 43.08
C PRO A 448 -19.34 -12.92 42.22
N GLU A 449 -19.19 -11.68 42.71
CA GLU A 449 -18.28 -10.65 42.21
C GLU A 449 -16.80 -11.14 42.22
N ASP A 450 -16.56 -12.43 42.02
CA ASP A 450 -15.28 -13.05 42.22
C ASP A 450 -14.40 -12.69 41.01
N ASP A 451 -13.41 -11.85 41.29
CA ASP A 451 -12.24 -11.67 40.47
C ASP A 451 -11.66 -13.02 40.04
N LEU A 452 -11.94 -13.42 38.83
CA LEU A 452 -11.39 -14.66 38.28
C LEU A 452 -9.88 -14.49 38.04
N SER A 453 -9.07 -15.16 38.86
CA SER A 453 -7.62 -15.17 38.70
C SER A 453 -7.13 -16.48 38.10
N TYR A 454 -6.44 -16.42 36.95
CA TYR A 454 -5.94 -17.61 36.25
C TYR A 454 -4.63 -17.33 35.53
N ASN A 455 -3.89 -18.39 35.26
CA ASN A 455 -2.66 -18.33 34.51
C ASN A 455 -2.84 -19.02 33.15
N ILE A 456 -2.30 -18.42 32.11
CA ILE A 456 -2.21 -19.04 30.79
C ILE A 456 -0.74 -19.30 30.48
N SER A 457 -0.46 -20.54 30.09
CA SER A 457 0.82 -20.97 29.55
C SER A 457 0.55 -21.58 28.18
N ALA A 458 0.93 -20.88 27.11
CA ALA A 458 0.50 -21.23 25.77
C ALA A 458 1.68 -21.28 24.78
N LEU A 459 1.71 -22.34 23.97
CA LEU A 459 2.49 -22.42 22.75
C LEU A 459 1.68 -21.85 21.59
N LYS A 460 2.24 -20.87 20.86
CA LYS A 460 1.58 -20.21 19.73
C LYS A 460 2.38 -20.41 18.45
N LEU A 461 1.70 -20.83 17.40
CA LEU A 461 2.24 -20.97 16.05
C LEU A 461 1.56 -19.92 15.17
N SER A 462 2.31 -19.08 14.53
CA SER A 462 1.76 -18.04 13.65
C SER A 462 2.50 -17.99 12.32
N GLY A 463 1.76 -17.79 11.25
CA GLY A 463 2.29 -17.54 9.93
C GLY A 463 1.88 -16.16 9.42
N TYR A 464 2.71 -15.62 8.56
CA TYR A 464 2.40 -14.38 7.86
C TYR A 464 2.90 -14.48 6.43
N HIS A 465 1.99 -14.32 5.48
CA HIS A 465 2.31 -14.20 4.06
C HIS A 465 1.64 -12.95 3.51
N ASN A 466 2.44 -12.04 2.95
CA ASN A 466 1.96 -10.77 2.38
C ASN A 466 2.61 -10.54 1.02
N GLN A 467 1.88 -10.88 -0.03
CA GLN A 467 2.29 -10.65 -1.43
C GLN A 467 1.50 -9.46 -2.02
N LEU A 468 1.38 -8.37 -1.27
CA LEU A 468 0.68 -7.18 -1.73
C LEU A 468 1.62 -6.31 -2.57
N GLU A 469 1.30 -6.14 -3.84
CA GLU A 469 1.95 -5.15 -4.71
C GLU A 469 1.39 -3.76 -4.39
N ILE A 470 2.18 -2.95 -3.69
CA ILE A 470 1.75 -1.62 -3.20
C ILE A 470 1.36 -0.69 -4.37
N GLU A 471 2.10 -0.74 -5.48
CA GLU A 471 1.84 0.13 -6.65
C GLU A 471 0.53 -0.20 -7.37
N ARG A 472 0.12 -1.47 -7.36
CA ARG A 472 -1.09 -1.96 -8.04
C ARG A 472 -2.22 -2.28 -7.10
N TYR A 473 -1.98 -2.23 -5.78
CA TYR A 473 -2.95 -2.61 -4.74
C TYR A 473 -3.62 -3.96 -5.00
N GLN A 474 -2.84 -4.94 -5.44
CA GLN A 474 -3.32 -6.30 -5.69
C GLN A 474 -2.42 -7.31 -4.98
N GLY A 475 -2.98 -8.45 -4.57
CA GLY A 475 -2.21 -9.50 -3.93
C GLY A 475 -2.96 -10.24 -2.85
N TRP A 476 -2.22 -11.04 -2.09
CA TRP A 476 -2.70 -11.86 -1.00
C TRP A 476 -2.10 -11.45 0.34
N VAL A 477 -2.91 -11.58 1.41
CA VAL A 477 -2.43 -11.58 2.78
C VAL A 477 -3.04 -12.79 3.49
N VAL A 478 -2.22 -13.65 4.06
CA VAL A 478 -2.65 -14.86 4.78
C VAL A 478 -2.00 -14.90 6.15
N ARG A 479 -2.80 -15.06 7.21
CA ARG A 479 -2.36 -15.08 8.60
C ARG A 479 -2.97 -16.26 9.35
N PRO A 480 -2.37 -17.45 9.30
CA PRO A 480 -2.75 -18.56 10.18
C PRO A 480 -2.21 -18.33 11.59
N HIS A 481 -2.98 -18.76 12.58
CA HIS A 481 -2.62 -18.73 13.99
C HIS A 481 -3.20 -19.96 14.70
N ALA A 482 -2.37 -20.65 15.48
CA ALA A 482 -2.78 -21.71 16.39
C ALA A 482 -2.16 -21.48 17.76
N GLU A 483 -2.95 -21.67 18.81
CA GLU A 483 -2.54 -21.50 20.19
C GLU A 483 -2.96 -22.75 20.99
N PHE A 484 -2.03 -23.32 21.72
CA PHE A 484 -2.20 -24.50 22.55
C PHE A 484 -1.94 -24.11 24.02
N SER A 485 -3.00 -23.91 24.79
CA SER A 485 -2.91 -23.57 26.20
C SER A 485 -2.82 -24.80 27.09
N GLY A 486 -2.12 -24.65 28.22
CA GLY A 486 -1.83 -25.74 29.13
C GLY A 486 -0.58 -26.53 28.72
N PHE A 487 0.20 -26.01 27.76
CA PHE A 487 1.47 -26.61 27.37
C PHE A 487 2.48 -26.54 28.53
N PHE A 488 3.23 -27.57 28.75
CA PHE A 488 4.10 -27.75 29.93
C PHE A 488 3.42 -27.80 31.30
N GLY A 489 2.09 -27.88 31.36
CA GLY A 489 1.35 -28.11 32.61
C GLY A 489 1.34 -26.97 33.63
N THR A 490 1.78 -25.76 33.25
CA THR A 490 1.92 -24.60 34.14
C THR A 490 0.74 -23.64 34.12
N GLY A 491 -0.22 -23.79 33.19
CA GLY A 491 -1.42 -22.95 33.05
C GLY A 491 -2.62 -23.56 33.76
N SER A 492 -3.54 -22.69 34.23
CA SER A 492 -4.82 -23.10 34.83
C SER A 492 -5.85 -23.52 33.78
N LEU A 493 -5.71 -23.02 32.56
CA LEU A 493 -6.66 -23.22 31.47
C LEU A 493 -6.08 -24.13 30.39
N ARG A 494 -6.92 -25.02 29.87
CA ARG A 494 -6.56 -25.92 28.76
C ARG A 494 -7.55 -25.72 27.62
N TYR A 495 -7.07 -25.17 26.50
CA TYR A 495 -7.83 -25.02 25.27
C TYR A 495 -6.88 -24.98 24.06
N ASN A 496 -7.43 -25.25 22.89
CA ASN A 496 -6.76 -25.00 21.63
C ASN A 496 -7.54 -23.96 20.86
N ARG A 497 -6.87 -22.91 20.35
CA ARG A 497 -7.48 -21.84 19.57
C ARG A 497 -6.84 -21.71 18.21
N TYR A 498 -7.64 -21.77 17.17
CA TYR A 498 -7.22 -21.65 15.78
C TYR A 498 -7.87 -20.40 15.19
N LYS A 499 -7.09 -19.64 14.41
CA LYS A 499 -7.57 -18.49 13.63
C LYS A 499 -6.93 -18.46 12.26
N MET A 500 -7.69 -18.03 11.25
CA MET A 500 -7.23 -17.85 9.89
C MET A 500 -7.79 -16.54 9.34
N ASP A 501 -6.94 -15.61 8.91
CA ASP A 501 -7.34 -14.36 8.22
C ASP A 501 -6.73 -14.40 6.81
N ILE A 502 -7.58 -14.42 5.79
CA ILE A 502 -7.22 -14.45 4.38
C ILE A 502 -7.79 -13.20 3.72
N ARG A 503 -6.93 -12.45 3.04
CA ARG A 503 -7.33 -11.25 2.31
C ARG A 503 -6.84 -11.34 0.87
N ARG A 504 -7.70 -10.95 -0.06
CA ARG A 504 -7.36 -10.84 -1.47
C ARG A 504 -7.76 -9.46 -1.98
N TYR A 505 -6.85 -8.84 -2.72
CA TYR A 505 -7.06 -7.54 -3.35
C TYR A 505 -6.91 -7.67 -4.86
N PHE A 506 -7.88 -7.12 -5.60
CA PHE A 506 -7.91 -7.10 -7.06
C PHE A 506 -7.95 -5.66 -7.54
N ASN A 507 -7.11 -5.32 -8.52
CA ASN A 507 -7.26 -4.08 -9.26
C ASN A 507 -8.25 -4.33 -10.41
N VAL A 508 -9.40 -3.66 -10.39
CA VAL A 508 -10.49 -3.85 -11.38
C VAL A 508 -10.47 -2.78 -12.46
N GLY A 509 -9.72 -1.68 -12.22
CA GLY A 509 -9.60 -0.55 -13.15
C GLY A 509 -8.78 0.58 -12.57
N GLU A 510 -8.63 1.69 -13.30
CA GLU A 510 -7.91 2.86 -12.79
C GLU A 510 -8.59 3.41 -11.54
N GLY A 511 -7.88 3.37 -10.39
CA GLY A 511 -8.39 3.83 -9.10
C GLY A 511 -9.48 2.96 -8.48
N THR A 512 -9.79 1.78 -9.07
CA THR A 512 -10.84 0.88 -8.57
C THR A 512 -10.21 -0.40 -8.02
N GLN A 513 -10.44 -0.69 -6.74
CA GLN A 513 -9.97 -1.89 -6.06
C GLN A 513 -11.15 -2.68 -5.51
N PHE A 514 -11.14 -3.99 -5.72
CA PHE A 514 -12.03 -4.92 -5.04
C PHE A 514 -11.25 -5.71 -4.00
N ALA A 515 -11.74 -5.74 -2.76
CA ALA A 515 -11.12 -6.42 -1.63
C ALA A 515 -12.07 -7.48 -1.05
N ILE A 516 -11.52 -8.65 -0.78
CA ILE A 516 -12.20 -9.76 -0.11
C ILE A 516 -11.40 -10.11 1.14
N ARG A 517 -12.07 -10.29 2.25
CA ARG A 517 -11.49 -10.83 3.49
C ARG A 517 -12.38 -11.95 4.00
N ASN A 518 -11.76 -13.03 4.44
CA ASN A 518 -12.39 -14.09 5.20
C ASN A 518 -11.59 -14.32 6.48
N GLU A 519 -12.26 -14.36 7.61
CA GLU A 519 -11.65 -14.65 8.90
C GLU A 519 -12.46 -15.74 9.60
N GLY A 520 -11.79 -16.83 9.98
CA GLY A 520 -12.39 -17.91 10.76
C GLY A 520 -11.67 -18.08 12.09
N GLY A 521 -12.37 -18.51 13.10
CA GLY A 521 -11.83 -18.84 14.42
C GLY A 521 -12.54 -20.05 15.02
N LEU A 522 -11.79 -20.89 15.76
CA LEU A 522 -12.30 -22.07 16.43
C LEU A 522 -11.54 -22.31 17.73
N ILE A 523 -12.27 -22.60 18.80
CA ILE A 523 -11.71 -23.04 20.08
C ILE A 523 -12.20 -24.45 20.36
N THR A 524 -11.27 -25.33 20.73
CA THR A 524 -11.54 -26.73 21.09
C THR A 524 -10.93 -27.06 22.44
N ASN A 525 -11.24 -28.20 22.99
CA ASN A 525 -10.71 -28.72 24.26
C ASN A 525 -11.14 -27.93 25.51
N ALA A 526 -12.26 -27.20 25.45
CA ALA A 526 -12.87 -26.54 26.59
C ALA A 526 -14.37 -26.32 26.34
N SER A 527 -15.18 -26.33 27.39
CA SER A 527 -16.57 -25.82 27.36
C SER A 527 -16.54 -24.29 27.28
N VAL A 528 -17.59 -23.68 26.72
CA VAL A 528 -17.75 -22.20 26.72
C VAL A 528 -17.78 -21.63 28.11
N ASP A 529 -18.42 -22.34 29.06
CA ASP A 529 -18.57 -21.92 30.46
C ASP A 529 -17.24 -21.93 31.23
N ASP A 530 -16.31 -22.84 30.85
CA ASP A 530 -14.98 -22.92 31.45
C ASP A 530 -14.02 -21.86 30.90
N LEU A 531 -14.40 -21.16 29.81
CA LEU A 531 -13.54 -20.17 29.14
C LEU A 531 -13.80 -18.77 29.70
N PRO A 532 -12.78 -18.10 30.24
CA PRO A 532 -12.88 -16.67 30.57
C PRO A 532 -13.26 -15.83 29.34
N SER A 533 -13.95 -14.71 29.57
CA SER A 533 -14.45 -13.86 28.50
C SER A 533 -13.35 -13.38 27.53
N ASN A 534 -12.14 -13.12 28.03
CA ASN A 534 -11.03 -12.68 27.20
C ASN A 534 -10.46 -13.76 26.26
N VAL A 535 -10.75 -15.04 26.49
CA VAL A 535 -10.31 -16.15 25.64
C VAL A 535 -11.29 -16.41 24.52
N ARG A 536 -12.59 -16.17 24.74
CA ARG A 536 -13.65 -16.39 23.77
C ARG A 536 -13.45 -15.59 22.48
N LEU A 537 -14.13 -15.98 21.41
CA LEU A 537 -14.14 -15.29 20.12
C LEU A 537 -15.26 -14.26 20.07
N TYR A 538 -15.01 -13.12 19.45
CA TYR A 538 -15.96 -12.02 19.28
C TYR A 538 -15.86 -11.45 17.89
N THR A 539 -16.98 -10.89 17.39
CA THR A 539 -17.04 -10.16 16.14
C THR A 539 -17.97 -8.95 16.22
N GLY A 540 -18.01 -8.13 15.20
CA GLY A 540 -18.67 -6.82 15.14
C GLY A 540 -17.67 -5.67 15.30
N GLY A 541 -17.98 -4.55 14.65
CA GLY A 541 -17.19 -3.33 14.70
C GLY A 541 -16.53 -2.95 13.38
N THR A 542 -15.76 -1.86 13.41
CA THR A 542 -15.16 -1.20 12.25
C THR A 542 -14.24 -2.08 11.41
N SER A 543 -13.65 -3.11 12.00
CA SER A 543 -12.66 -3.99 11.37
C SER A 543 -13.17 -5.37 10.99
N THR A 544 -14.39 -5.73 11.40
CA THR A 544 -15.03 -7.03 11.13
C THR A 544 -16.37 -6.85 10.41
N VAL A 545 -17.49 -6.84 11.11
CA VAL A 545 -18.81 -6.66 10.53
C VAL A 545 -19.35 -5.27 10.91
N ARG A 546 -19.32 -4.34 9.95
CA ARG A 546 -19.84 -2.98 10.12
C ARG A 546 -21.38 -2.99 10.20
N GLY A 547 -21.91 -2.12 11.00
CA GLY A 547 -23.33 -2.10 11.38
C GLY A 547 -23.51 -2.45 12.86
N TRP A 548 -22.69 -3.35 13.39
CA TRP A 548 -22.60 -3.66 14.81
C TRP A 548 -21.50 -2.85 15.48
N GLN A 549 -21.66 -2.57 16.76
CA GLN A 549 -20.59 -2.01 17.56
C GLN A 549 -19.53 -3.07 17.84
N ARG A 550 -18.39 -2.64 18.40
CA ARG A 550 -17.29 -3.52 18.73
C ARG A 550 -17.74 -4.71 19.58
N ARG A 551 -17.48 -5.94 19.10
CA ARG A 551 -17.78 -7.23 19.74
C ARG A 551 -19.28 -7.56 19.92
N GLN A 552 -20.21 -6.78 19.42
CA GLN A 552 -21.64 -6.95 19.69
C GLN A 552 -22.40 -7.86 18.73
N LEU A 553 -21.77 -8.48 17.75
CA LEU A 553 -22.43 -9.44 16.88
C LEU A 553 -22.28 -10.84 17.45
N GLY A 554 -23.39 -11.57 17.57
CA GLY A 554 -23.45 -12.94 18.07
C GLY A 554 -24.19 -13.05 19.40
N PRO A 555 -23.96 -14.11 20.22
CA PRO A 555 -24.65 -14.31 21.48
C PRO A 555 -24.48 -13.15 22.45
N GLN A 556 -25.58 -12.68 23.00
CA GLN A 556 -25.63 -11.56 23.93
C GLN A 556 -26.44 -11.95 25.15
N ARG A 557 -26.19 -11.31 26.28
CA ARG A 557 -26.94 -11.49 27.54
C ARG A 557 -27.51 -10.15 27.95
N ALA A 558 -28.79 -10.17 28.42
CA ALA A 558 -29.44 -9.01 28.99
C ALA A 558 -28.81 -8.66 30.35
N VAL A 559 -28.61 -7.38 30.58
CA VAL A 559 -28.19 -6.79 31.83
C VAL A 559 -29.41 -6.08 32.43
N LEU A 560 -29.76 -6.42 33.66
CA LEU A 560 -30.86 -5.83 34.43
C LEU A 560 -30.30 -4.91 35.51
N ASP A 561 -31.06 -3.91 35.95
CA ASP A 561 -30.73 -3.11 37.13
C ASP A 561 -31.15 -3.81 38.44
N ASP A 562 -30.86 -3.19 39.58
CA ASP A 562 -31.21 -3.72 40.91
C ASP A 562 -32.72 -3.89 41.10
N ASP A 563 -33.55 -3.24 40.31
CA ASP A 563 -35.02 -3.32 40.32
C ASP A 563 -35.55 -4.35 39.27
N GLY A 564 -34.66 -5.03 38.53
CA GLY A 564 -35.02 -6.03 37.52
C GLY A 564 -35.40 -5.44 36.14
N ASN A 565 -35.17 -4.15 35.89
CA ASN A 565 -35.47 -3.53 34.60
C ASN A 565 -34.30 -3.72 33.63
N PHE A 566 -34.65 -3.92 32.35
CA PHE A 566 -33.65 -4.06 31.30
C PHE A 566 -32.81 -2.79 31.12
N GLN A 567 -31.50 -2.93 31.10
CA GLN A 567 -30.55 -1.85 30.83
C GLN A 567 -29.94 -1.93 29.42
N GLU A 568 -29.25 -3.02 29.13
CA GLU A 568 -28.60 -3.24 27.83
C GLU A 568 -28.28 -4.71 27.61
N TYR A 569 -27.91 -5.05 26.37
CA TYR A 569 -27.31 -6.33 26.04
C TYR A 569 -25.78 -6.24 26.00
N VAL A 570 -25.10 -7.23 26.59
CA VAL A 570 -23.64 -7.36 26.57
C VAL A 570 -23.21 -8.63 25.84
N PRO A 571 -22.11 -8.61 25.05
CA PRO A 571 -21.67 -9.77 24.31
C PRO A 571 -21.10 -10.86 25.22
N VAL A 572 -21.48 -12.09 24.96
CA VAL A 572 -20.97 -13.29 25.64
C VAL A 572 -19.76 -13.87 24.93
N GLY A 573 -19.72 -13.78 23.59
CA GLY A 573 -18.72 -14.43 22.75
C GLY A 573 -18.99 -15.93 22.59
N GLY A 574 -18.10 -16.62 21.88
CA GLY A 574 -18.28 -18.05 21.58
C GLY A 574 -16.98 -18.76 21.26
N LYS A 575 -17.09 -20.03 20.86
CA LYS A 575 -15.94 -20.89 20.48
C LYS A 575 -15.75 -21.00 18.97
N ALA A 576 -16.77 -20.71 18.16
CA ALA A 576 -16.65 -20.69 16.72
C ALA A 576 -17.01 -19.30 16.16
N MET A 577 -16.28 -18.86 15.12
CA MET A 577 -16.44 -17.55 14.51
C MET A 577 -16.18 -17.63 13.01
N PHE A 578 -17.01 -16.93 12.25
CA PHE A 578 -16.73 -16.68 10.85
C PHE A 578 -17.12 -15.25 10.47
N ASN A 579 -16.24 -14.57 9.72
CA ASN A 579 -16.47 -13.25 9.14
C ASN A 579 -16.06 -13.25 7.68
N PHE A 580 -16.79 -12.51 6.87
CA PHE A 580 -16.34 -12.14 5.54
C PHE A 580 -16.63 -10.66 5.26
N ASN A 581 -15.79 -10.05 4.41
CA ASN A 581 -15.96 -8.68 3.95
C ASN A 581 -15.74 -8.65 2.44
N LEU A 582 -16.66 -8.01 1.74
CA LEU A 582 -16.55 -7.67 0.33
C LEU A 582 -16.56 -6.15 0.23
N GLU A 583 -15.53 -5.54 -0.33
CA GLU A 583 -15.43 -4.08 -0.40
C GLU A 583 -14.95 -3.63 -1.77
N LEU A 584 -15.75 -2.80 -2.44
CA LEU A 584 -15.37 -2.10 -3.65
C LEU A 584 -14.93 -0.68 -3.27
N ARG A 585 -13.66 -0.35 -3.56
CA ARG A 585 -13.06 0.95 -3.29
C ARG A 585 -12.83 1.70 -4.58
N GLN A 586 -13.24 2.95 -4.62
CA GLN A 586 -13.00 3.85 -5.73
C GLN A 586 -12.20 5.06 -5.24
N ASP A 587 -11.05 5.27 -5.86
CA ASP A 587 -10.31 6.51 -5.71
C ASP A 587 -10.99 7.63 -6.51
N LEU A 588 -11.25 8.74 -5.86
CA LEU A 588 -11.88 9.91 -6.46
C LEU A 588 -10.86 11.02 -6.77
N GLU A 589 -9.56 10.70 -6.82
CA GLU A 589 -8.49 11.71 -6.95
C GLU A 589 -8.66 12.59 -8.20
N MET A 590 -9.22 12.05 -9.28
CA MET A 590 -9.54 12.81 -10.49
C MET A 590 -10.66 13.85 -10.29
N ILE A 591 -11.54 13.64 -9.30
CA ILE A 591 -12.72 14.47 -9.03
C ILE A 591 -12.46 15.35 -7.81
N LEU A 592 -12.00 14.73 -6.74
CA LEU A 592 -11.69 15.34 -5.44
C LEU A 592 -10.35 14.82 -4.97
N ARG A 593 -9.33 15.67 -4.98
CA ARG A 593 -7.98 15.31 -4.56
C ARG A 593 -7.97 14.73 -3.14
N ARG A 594 -7.34 13.56 -2.97
CA ARG A 594 -7.22 12.82 -1.71
C ARG A 594 -8.52 12.17 -1.17
N PHE A 595 -9.59 12.20 -1.94
CA PHE A 595 -10.83 11.55 -1.55
C PHE A 595 -10.98 10.17 -2.21
N GLY A 596 -11.64 9.26 -1.52
CA GLY A 596 -12.08 7.98 -2.01
C GLY A 596 -13.44 7.61 -1.41
N MET A 597 -14.10 6.66 -2.01
CA MET A 597 -15.33 6.07 -1.51
C MET A 597 -15.22 4.54 -1.48
N ALA A 598 -16.03 3.92 -0.64
CA ALA A 598 -16.15 2.48 -0.60
C ALA A 598 -17.61 2.06 -0.47
N LEU A 599 -17.95 0.97 -1.13
CA LEU A 599 -19.19 0.22 -0.92
C LEU A 599 -18.81 -1.15 -0.37
N PHE A 600 -19.55 -1.64 0.61
CA PHE A 600 -19.22 -2.90 1.24
C PHE A 600 -20.41 -3.72 1.66
N LEU A 601 -20.20 -5.04 1.64
CA LEU A 601 -21.06 -6.05 2.24
C LEU A 601 -20.20 -6.85 3.22
N ASP A 602 -20.52 -6.77 4.49
CA ASP A 602 -19.87 -7.53 5.55
C ASP A 602 -20.83 -8.60 6.04
N GLY A 603 -20.32 -9.74 6.47
CA GLY A 603 -21.13 -10.77 7.10
C GLY A 603 -20.34 -11.51 8.17
N GLY A 604 -21.03 -12.03 9.16
CA GLY A 604 -20.40 -12.81 10.21
C GLY A 604 -21.36 -13.46 11.17
N ALA A 605 -20.84 -14.40 11.93
CA ALA A 605 -21.53 -15.05 13.05
C ALA A 605 -20.55 -15.50 14.12
N ILE A 606 -21.07 -15.64 15.32
CA ILE A 606 -20.43 -16.29 16.48
C ILE A 606 -21.35 -17.41 16.92
N TRP A 607 -20.80 -18.56 17.22
CA TRP A 607 -21.51 -19.69 17.82
C TRP A 607 -20.86 -20.06 19.16
N GLU A 608 -21.69 -20.41 20.12
CA GLU A 608 -21.22 -20.80 21.45
C GLU A 608 -20.41 -22.06 21.38
N ASP A 609 -20.83 -23.02 20.57
CA ASP A 609 -20.10 -24.25 20.30
C ASP A 609 -19.83 -24.46 18.79
N ALA A 610 -18.83 -25.30 18.49
CA ALA A 610 -18.50 -25.66 17.14
C ALA A 610 -19.57 -26.53 16.45
N GLU A 611 -20.36 -27.25 17.23
CA GLU A 611 -21.44 -28.14 16.76
C GLU A 611 -22.66 -27.32 16.31
N ASP A 612 -22.81 -26.10 16.81
CA ASP A 612 -23.91 -25.19 16.52
C ASP A 612 -23.71 -24.41 15.21
N VAL A 613 -22.59 -24.59 14.52
CA VAL A 613 -22.25 -23.83 13.32
C VAL A 613 -23.29 -24.03 12.22
N ASN A 614 -24.05 -22.97 11.94
CA ASN A 614 -25.08 -22.95 10.92
C ASN A 614 -24.96 -21.69 10.05
N ALA A 615 -24.91 -21.84 8.74
CA ALA A 615 -24.83 -20.72 7.81
C ALA A 615 -26.06 -19.80 7.83
N GLY A 616 -27.20 -20.31 8.33
CA GLY A 616 -28.43 -19.51 8.52
C GLY A 616 -28.31 -18.41 9.55
N ASP A 617 -27.35 -18.54 10.49
CA ASP A 617 -27.13 -17.56 11.56
C ASP A 617 -26.26 -16.38 11.15
N LEU A 618 -25.77 -16.39 9.90
CA LEU A 618 -24.96 -15.29 9.38
C LEU A 618 -25.78 -13.99 9.35
N GLN A 619 -25.24 -12.98 9.99
CA GLN A 619 -25.78 -11.63 9.97
C GLN A 619 -24.99 -10.74 9.01
N PHE A 620 -25.70 -9.86 8.30
CA PHE A 620 -25.12 -9.07 7.21
C PHE A 620 -25.26 -7.57 7.46
N GLY A 621 -24.21 -6.83 7.13
CA GLY A 621 -24.15 -5.38 7.11
C GLY A 621 -23.82 -4.86 5.72
N LEU A 622 -24.71 -4.05 5.15
CA LEU A 622 -24.50 -3.38 3.86
C LEU A 622 -24.27 -1.89 4.09
N GLY A 623 -23.26 -1.32 3.44
CA GLY A 623 -22.97 0.08 3.64
C GLY A 623 -22.05 0.71 2.64
N GLY A 624 -21.80 1.99 2.88
CA GLY A 624 -20.84 2.78 2.12
C GLY A 624 -20.09 3.74 3.03
N GLY A 625 -18.97 4.24 2.53
CA GLY A 625 -18.17 5.15 3.31
C GLY A 625 -17.26 6.04 2.49
N PHE A 626 -16.84 7.11 3.12
CA PHE A 626 -15.88 8.07 2.57
C PHE A 626 -14.51 7.90 3.21
N ARG A 627 -13.50 8.15 2.41
CA ARG A 627 -12.09 8.11 2.76
C ARG A 627 -11.45 9.43 2.39
N TYR A 628 -10.70 10.03 3.31
CA TYR A 628 -9.92 11.23 3.05
C TYR A 628 -8.50 11.08 3.57
N ASN A 629 -7.52 11.14 2.68
CA ASN A 629 -6.09 11.06 3.02
C ASN A 629 -5.61 12.44 3.50
N SER A 630 -5.78 12.71 4.79
CA SER A 630 -5.34 13.96 5.41
C SER A 630 -3.84 13.94 5.74
N PRO A 631 -3.19 15.12 5.92
CA PRO A 631 -1.80 15.20 6.37
C PRO A 631 -1.55 14.58 7.76
N VAL A 632 -2.59 14.48 8.60
CA VAL A 632 -2.51 13.89 9.95
C VAL A 632 -2.92 12.42 9.97
N GLY A 633 -3.22 11.84 8.82
CA GLY A 633 -3.60 10.44 8.65
C GLY A 633 -4.96 10.28 7.93
N PRO A 634 -5.31 9.04 7.58
CA PRO A 634 -6.56 8.76 6.89
C PRO A 634 -7.77 9.01 7.81
N ILE A 635 -8.76 9.70 7.29
CA ILE A 635 -10.08 9.88 7.92
C ILE A 635 -11.05 8.94 7.24
N ARG A 636 -11.78 8.15 8.00
CA ARG A 636 -12.81 7.22 7.52
C ARG A 636 -14.15 7.48 8.18
N ILE A 637 -15.20 7.51 7.36
CA ILE A 637 -16.59 7.58 7.82
C ILE A 637 -17.35 6.51 7.06
N ASP A 638 -17.85 5.49 7.76
CA ASP A 638 -18.64 4.41 7.18
C ASP A 638 -20.03 4.44 7.78
N LEU A 639 -21.05 4.28 6.95
CA LEU A 639 -22.43 4.07 7.34
C LEU A 639 -22.86 2.67 6.88
N ALA A 640 -23.35 1.86 7.80
CA ALA A 640 -23.77 0.51 7.52
C ALA A 640 -25.18 0.25 8.05
N ARG A 641 -25.98 -0.53 7.34
CA ARG A 641 -27.28 -1.01 7.75
C ARG A 641 -27.21 -2.49 8.06
N LYS A 642 -27.70 -2.90 9.23
CA LYS A 642 -27.95 -4.30 9.58
C LYS A 642 -29.10 -4.83 8.71
N LEU A 643 -28.89 -5.92 7.96
CA LEU A 643 -29.91 -6.47 7.07
C LEU A 643 -30.84 -7.44 7.81
N ASN A 644 -30.29 -8.30 8.64
CA ASN A 644 -30.99 -9.32 9.42
C ASN A 644 -30.57 -9.30 10.91
N PRO A 645 -30.81 -8.18 11.64
CA PRO A 645 -30.54 -8.10 13.06
C PRO A 645 -31.45 -9.01 13.87
N THR A 646 -30.94 -9.53 14.99
CA THR A 646 -31.75 -10.25 15.99
C THR A 646 -32.50 -9.26 16.90
N ASP A 647 -33.33 -9.78 17.78
CA ASP A 647 -34.05 -8.97 18.76
C ASP A 647 -33.09 -8.30 19.75
N GLU A 648 -32.01 -9.01 20.14
CA GLU A 648 -30.95 -8.48 21.00
C GLU A 648 -30.21 -7.32 20.30
N ASP A 649 -29.93 -7.44 19.03
CA ASP A 649 -29.30 -6.38 18.23
C ASP A 649 -30.13 -5.09 18.14
N LEU A 650 -31.44 -5.21 18.36
CA LEU A 650 -32.41 -4.12 18.33
C LEU A 650 -32.84 -3.67 19.73
N ASN A 651 -32.23 -4.24 20.79
CA ASN A 651 -32.60 -4.01 22.17
C ASN A 651 -34.09 -4.31 22.48
N VAL A 652 -34.60 -5.42 21.94
CA VAL A 652 -35.93 -5.95 22.26
C VAL A 652 -35.79 -6.97 23.38
N TYR A 653 -36.38 -6.73 24.52
CA TYR A 653 -36.36 -7.60 25.68
C TYR A 653 -37.78 -7.96 26.13
N ASN A 654 -38.08 -9.25 26.28
CA ASN A 654 -39.41 -9.77 26.67
C ASN A 654 -40.56 -9.24 25.78
N GLY A 655 -40.27 -8.94 24.47
CA GLY A 655 -41.25 -8.39 23.56
C GLY A 655 -41.46 -6.88 23.65
N GLU A 656 -40.76 -6.20 24.54
CA GLU A 656 -40.74 -4.75 24.64
C GLU A 656 -39.52 -4.18 23.94
N ASN A 657 -39.72 -3.09 23.19
CA ASN A 657 -38.66 -2.45 22.44
C ASN A 657 -38.03 -1.29 23.22
N PHE A 658 -36.84 -1.49 23.73
CA PHE A 658 -36.00 -0.48 24.41
C PHE A 658 -35.02 0.20 23.39
N GLY A 659 -35.03 -0.23 22.17
CA GLY A 659 -34.14 0.26 21.11
C GLY A 659 -34.52 1.61 20.54
N ARG A 660 -33.59 2.21 19.83
CA ARG A 660 -33.75 3.48 19.14
C ARG A 660 -34.01 3.25 17.63
N ALA A 661 -34.64 4.22 16.96
CA ALA A 661 -34.91 4.16 15.52
C ALA A 661 -33.63 3.91 14.66
N PHE A 662 -32.46 4.27 15.20
CA PHE A 662 -31.18 4.11 14.52
C PHE A 662 -30.43 2.82 14.87
N ASP A 663 -30.93 1.90 15.70
CA ASP A 663 -30.21 0.67 16.09
C ASP A 663 -29.97 -0.29 14.92
N ARG A 664 -30.74 -0.13 13.83
CA ARG A 664 -30.47 -0.82 12.54
C ARG A 664 -29.29 -0.23 11.77
N TRP A 665 -28.74 0.91 12.19
CA TRP A 665 -27.66 1.59 11.51
C TRP A 665 -26.41 1.66 12.40
N GLY A 666 -25.27 1.43 11.81
CA GLY A 666 -23.96 1.65 12.45
C GLY A 666 -23.22 2.77 11.74
N ILE A 667 -22.77 3.76 12.50
CA ILE A 667 -21.86 4.79 12.02
C ILE A 667 -20.48 4.48 12.58
N HIS A 668 -19.50 4.40 11.70
CA HIS A 668 -18.12 4.15 12.06
C HIS A 668 -17.25 5.31 11.62
N PHE A 669 -16.54 5.92 12.55
CA PHE A 669 -15.64 7.04 12.30
C PHE A 669 -14.27 6.76 12.90
N SER A 670 -13.20 7.05 12.17
CA SER A 670 -11.85 6.99 12.70
C SER A 670 -10.92 8.00 12.03
N ILE A 671 -10.00 8.57 12.82
CA ILE A 671 -8.91 9.43 12.37
C ILE A 671 -7.58 8.83 12.84
N GLY A 672 -6.56 8.87 11.98
CA GLY A 672 -5.24 8.37 12.24
C GLY A 672 -5.03 6.93 11.78
N GLN A 673 -3.82 6.42 11.99
CA GLN A 673 -3.48 5.05 11.62
C GLN A 673 -4.18 4.06 12.56
N ALA A 674 -4.75 3.01 11.98
CA ALA A 674 -5.14 1.84 12.76
C ALA A 674 -3.84 1.15 13.23
N PHE A 675 -3.71 0.96 14.54
CA PHE A 675 -2.55 0.29 15.14
C PHE A 675 -2.52 -1.20 14.79
#